data_24a6f0e7ccdb96aa8d28fcc2443ae475
#
_entry.id   24a6f0e7ccdb96aa8d28fcc2443ae475
#
_cell.length_a   1.000
_cell.length_b   1.000
_cell.length_c   1.000
_cell.angle_alpha   90.00
_cell.angle_beta   90.00
_cell.angle_gamma   90.00
#
_symmetry.space_group_name_H-M   'P 1'
#
loop_
_entity.id
_entity.type
_entity.pdbx_description
1 polymer ?
#
loop_
_entity_poly.entity_id
_entity_poly.type
_entity_poly.pdbx_seq_one_letter_code
_entity_poly.pdbx_strand_id
1 'polypeptide(L)'
;MTNYGVNELRRKYLEFFESKDHLKMNSFSLVPQNDNSLLLINAGMAPLKPYFTGQEIPPRKRVTTCQKCIRTGDIDNVGKTARHLTFFEMLGNFSFGDYFKHEAINWSWEFLTKVIGMEEDRLYPSIYSDDDEAFEIWTKEVGVPADRITRFYRDENGDCDNFWEHGAGPCGPCSEIYYDRGVKYGCGKPDCKVGCDCDRFMEVWNNVFTQFESDGHHNFTELKQKNIDTGMGLERLAVVVQDVDSVFDIDTMKAIRDRICELAGVTYHTDEKKDISIRLITDHIRSVTFMASDGITPSNSGRGYVFRRLLRRAARHGRTLGINGLFLAKLAQTVIDCSKDGYPELGEKQELILKVLTTEEESFNKTIDQGLKILSDMEDALIKTGKNTLSGDDVFKLYDTYGFPVDLTTEILEEKGLSIDEEGFKAAMEQQKQRAREARKETNYMGADATVYDLIDTKITTNFIGYDKLYCSSVISVLTTETELVNELSEGMTGTIIVDETPFYATMGGQQGDTGFITVGESEFEVVDTIKLKGGRVGHVGTVTKGSFNVGTKVDLSVDTASRSNTCKNHSATHVLQEALRIVLGGHVEQKGSLVTPDRLRFDFSHFSAMTEEELSRVEKIVNDKISEAIEVETKVLPIEEAKKIGAKALFDEKYGDVVRVVCVGEFSKEFCGGTHVSNTAEIKAFKLISETGVAAGIRRIEALTGNAVFEYYKDIEKKYHEICKLAKSTPDNIEKKIVSMQTEIKNLNSEIEALKSQAASNAMGDVMNNIIEVKGVKFLAASMKDVDMNELRNLSDELKQKLGSGVVVLASSQGSDKVNLIVTATEDLVKSGVHAGNIIKAAAPLVGGGGGGRPNMAQAGGKNPSGIESAFAKAKETLETQI
;
A
#
# COMPACT_ATOMS: atom_id res chain seq x y z
N MET A 1 -12.66 42.37 -16.82
CA MET A 1 -12.68 40.91 -17.12
C MET A 1 -14.05 40.31 -16.81
N THR A 2 -14.52 39.34 -17.62
CA THR A 2 -15.69 38.52 -17.28
C THR A 2 -15.27 37.46 -16.27
N ASN A 3 -16.05 37.25 -15.22
CA ASN A 3 -15.76 36.25 -14.20
C ASN A 3 -16.14 34.84 -14.73
N TYR A 4 -15.14 34.09 -15.25
CA TYR A 4 -15.31 32.73 -15.76
C TYR A 4 -14.95 31.70 -14.68
N GLY A 5 -15.74 30.62 -14.58
CA GLY A 5 -15.39 29.47 -13.75
C GLY A 5 -14.28 28.61 -14.36
N VAL A 6 -13.63 27.78 -13.53
CA VAL A 6 -12.51 26.91 -13.95
C VAL A 6 -12.87 26.02 -15.15
N ASN A 7 -14.05 25.38 -15.14
CA ASN A 7 -14.50 24.52 -16.25
C ASN A 7 -14.72 25.32 -17.55
N GLU A 8 -15.18 26.56 -17.44
CA GLU A 8 -15.38 27.43 -18.59
C GLU A 8 -14.04 27.93 -19.15
N LEU A 9 -13.07 28.28 -18.29
CA LEU A 9 -11.72 28.66 -18.70
C LEU A 9 -11.04 27.53 -19.47
N ARG A 10 -11.13 26.28 -18.94
CA ARG A 10 -10.60 25.09 -19.62
C ARG A 10 -11.21 24.94 -21.01
N ARG A 11 -12.53 25.04 -21.14
CA ARG A 11 -13.25 24.92 -22.39
C ARG A 11 -12.85 26.01 -23.40
N LYS A 12 -12.82 27.29 -22.97
CA LYS A 12 -12.43 28.44 -23.81
C LYS A 12 -11.00 28.29 -24.36
N TYR A 13 -10.06 27.80 -23.53
CA TYR A 13 -8.69 27.58 -24.00
C TYR A 13 -8.63 26.50 -25.08
N LEU A 14 -9.24 25.38 -24.86
CA LEU A 14 -9.24 24.28 -25.82
C LEU A 14 -9.95 24.67 -27.13
N GLU A 15 -11.11 25.32 -27.05
CA GLU A 15 -11.86 25.83 -28.22
C GLU A 15 -11.05 26.90 -29.01
N PHE A 16 -10.32 27.78 -28.28
CA PHE A 16 -9.46 28.78 -28.95
C PHE A 16 -8.36 28.09 -29.76
N PHE A 17 -7.66 27.11 -29.22
CA PHE A 17 -6.61 26.42 -29.97
C PHE A 17 -7.16 25.44 -31.03
N GLU A 18 -8.35 24.88 -30.84
CA GLU A 18 -9.05 24.20 -31.94
C GLU A 18 -9.30 25.17 -33.12
N SER A 19 -9.66 26.43 -32.85
CA SER A 19 -9.82 27.47 -33.91
C SER A 19 -8.52 27.84 -34.60
N LYS A 20 -7.36 27.55 -34.00
CA LYS A 20 -6.01 27.67 -34.55
C LYS A 20 -5.48 26.35 -35.16
N ASP A 21 -6.39 25.43 -35.50
CA ASP A 21 -6.13 24.12 -36.11
C ASP A 21 -5.35 23.12 -35.25
N HIS A 22 -5.45 23.21 -33.94
CA HIS A 22 -4.89 22.22 -33.02
C HIS A 22 -5.86 21.04 -32.84
N LEU A 23 -5.31 19.82 -32.76
CA LEU A 23 -6.04 18.65 -32.34
C LEU A 23 -6.20 18.70 -30.82
N LYS A 24 -7.44 18.79 -30.37
CA LYS A 24 -7.75 18.66 -28.93
C LYS A 24 -7.55 17.20 -28.51
N MET A 25 -6.68 16.97 -27.55
CA MET A 25 -6.45 15.66 -26.93
C MET A 25 -6.98 15.64 -25.50
N ASN A 26 -7.47 14.48 -25.06
CA ASN A 26 -7.82 14.27 -23.65
C ASN A 26 -6.57 14.31 -22.78
N SER A 27 -6.75 14.62 -21.51
CA SER A 27 -5.66 14.48 -20.52
C SER A 27 -5.16 13.04 -20.46
N PHE A 28 -3.86 12.88 -20.47
CA PHE A 28 -3.23 11.59 -20.21
C PHE A 28 -3.37 11.21 -18.73
N SER A 29 -3.16 9.92 -18.42
CA SER A 29 -3.09 9.45 -17.05
C SER A 29 -1.93 10.12 -16.30
N LEU A 30 -2.10 10.29 -14.98
CA LEU A 30 -1.02 10.70 -14.08
C LEU A 30 0.12 9.67 -14.00
N VAL A 31 -0.15 8.43 -14.42
CA VAL A 31 0.85 7.36 -14.50
C VAL A 31 1.61 7.46 -15.83
N PRO A 32 2.92 7.81 -15.82
CA PRO A 32 3.71 7.87 -17.03
C PRO A 32 3.71 6.53 -17.78
N GLN A 33 3.57 6.59 -19.10
CA GLN A 33 3.74 5.43 -19.98
C GLN A 33 5.12 5.51 -20.62
N ASN A 34 5.91 4.45 -20.49
CA ASN A 34 7.24 4.33 -21.14
C ASN A 34 8.30 5.36 -20.68
N ASP A 35 8.07 6.08 -19.57
CA ASP A 35 9.07 6.99 -18.98
C ASP A 35 9.32 6.63 -17.50
N ASN A 36 10.43 5.92 -17.24
CA ASN A 36 10.84 5.53 -15.89
C ASN A 36 11.56 6.66 -15.13
N SER A 37 11.81 7.81 -15.76
CA SER A 37 12.42 8.97 -15.10
C SER A 37 11.42 9.72 -14.23
N LEU A 38 10.13 9.59 -14.52
CA LEU A 38 9.04 10.27 -13.81
C LEU A 38 8.23 9.29 -12.97
N LEU A 39 8.03 9.64 -11.71
CA LEU A 39 7.11 8.90 -10.83
C LEU A 39 5.65 9.17 -11.21
N LEU A 40 5.31 10.43 -11.46
CA LEU A 40 4.00 10.94 -11.83
C LEU A 40 4.17 12.02 -12.90
N ILE A 41 3.17 12.20 -13.76
CA ILE A 41 3.17 13.28 -14.75
C ILE A 41 3.13 14.62 -14.02
N ASN A 42 4.13 15.47 -14.27
CA ASN A 42 4.37 16.74 -13.58
C ASN A 42 4.33 17.98 -14.51
N ALA A 43 4.17 17.77 -15.83
CA ALA A 43 4.11 18.81 -16.84
C ALA A 43 3.26 18.39 -18.05
N GLY A 44 2.70 19.35 -18.78
CA GLY A 44 1.86 19.11 -19.94
C GLY A 44 2.57 18.38 -21.08
N MET A 45 3.86 18.67 -21.28
CA MET A 45 4.66 18.05 -22.33
C MET A 45 5.14 16.62 -22.01
N ALA A 46 5.15 16.23 -20.75
CA ALA A 46 5.73 14.94 -20.35
C ALA A 46 5.18 13.73 -21.11
N PRO A 47 3.86 13.58 -21.32
CA PRO A 47 3.32 12.48 -22.13
C PRO A 47 3.61 12.62 -23.64
N LEU A 48 3.98 13.81 -24.10
CA LEU A 48 4.21 14.13 -25.50
C LEU A 48 5.69 14.12 -25.89
N LYS A 49 6.59 13.85 -24.94
CA LYS A 49 8.05 13.84 -25.13
C LYS A 49 8.54 13.07 -26.37
N PRO A 50 7.98 11.89 -26.75
CA PRO A 50 8.38 11.18 -27.96
C PRO A 50 8.15 11.96 -29.25
N TYR A 51 7.16 12.87 -29.30
CA TYR A 51 6.88 13.72 -30.46
C TYR A 51 7.88 14.87 -30.61
N PHE A 52 8.36 15.41 -29.46
CA PHE A 52 9.41 16.46 -29.46
C PHE A 52 10.75 15.93 -29.95
N THR A 53 11.09 14.70 -29.60
CA THR A 53 12.34 14.04 -30.01
C THR A 53 12.27 13.41 -31.39
N GLY A 54 11.07 13.34 -32.01
CA GLY A 54 10.84 12.66 -33.30
C GLY A 54 10.92 11.13 -33.21
N GLN A 55 10.87 10.55 -32.00
CA GLN A 55 10.78 9.08 -31.82
C GLN A 55 9.43 8.53 -32.29
N GLU A 56 8.38 9.32 -32.13
CA GLU A 56 7.04 8.99 -32.63
C GLU A 56 6.50 10.12 -33.50
N ILE A 57 5.61 9.75 -34.43
CA ILE A 57 4.92 10.72 -35.29
C ILE A 57 3.67 11.20 -34.53
N PRO A 58 3.50 12.52 -34.27
CA PRO A 58 2.31 13.01 -33.60
C PRO A 58 1.06 12.81 -34.48
N PRO A 59 -0.13 12.62 -33.86
CA PRO A 59 -1.39 12.47 -34.62
C PRO A 59 -1.74 13.70 -35.44
N ARG A 60 -1.26 14.87 -35.04
CA ARG A 60 -1.28 16.15 -35.77
C ARG A 60 -0.08 16.97 -35.28
N LYS A 61 0.47 17.84 -36.16
CA LYS A 61 1.60 18.70 -35.80
C LYS A 61 1.24 19.79 -34.79
N ARG A 62 -0.04 20.11 -34.64
CA ARG A 62 -0.59 21.04 -33.65
C ARG A 62 -1.51 20.26 -32.70
N VAL A 63 -1.22 20.32 -31.42
CA VAL A 63 -2.00 19.63 -30.38
C VAL A 63 -2.29 20.60 -29.25
N THR A 64 -3.47 20.49 -28.63
CA THR A 64 -3.81 21.18 -27.39
C THR A 64 -4.41 20.23 -26.36
N THR A 65 -4.04 20.41 -25.10
CA THR A 65 -4.55 19.58 -24.00
C THR A 65 -4.73 20.40 -22.73
N CYS A 66 -5.54 19.88 -21.80
CA CYS A 66 -5.52 20.27 -20.39
C CYS A 66 -5.05 19.06 -19.58
N GLN A 67 -3.76 19.04 -19.25
CA GLN A 67 -3.10 17.88 -18.63
C GLN A 67 -3.18 17.93 -17.11
N LYS A 68 -3.62 16.81 -16.51
CA LYS A 68 -3.50 16.55 -15.08
C LYS A 68 -2.02 16.43 -14.68
N CYS A 69 -1.59 17.17 -13.66
CA CYS A 69 -0.21 17.17 -13.18
C CYS A 69 -0.15 17.02 -11.67
N ILE A 70 0.89 16.32 -11.18
CA ILE A 70 1.23 16.24 -9.75
C ILE A 70 2.70 16.60 -9.56
N ARG A 71 2.95 17.57 -8.67
CA ARG A 71 4.29 17.94 -8.19
C ARG A 71 4.41 17.67 -6.70
N THR A 72 5.29 16.74 -6.33
CA THR A 72 5.47 16.33 -4.93
C THR A 72 6.46 17.21 -4.18
N GLY A 73 7.33 17.95 -4.86
CA GLY A 73 8.28 18.90 -4.25
C GLY A 73 7.59 20.07 -3.53
N ASP A 74 6.37 20.42 -3.94
CA ASP A 74 5.64 21.57 -3.39
C ASP A 74 4.77 21.22 -2.16
N ILE A 75 4.70 19.94 -1.75
CA ILE A 75 3.81 19.46 -0.67
C ILE A 75 3.95 20.27 0.62
N ASP A 76 5.18 20.67 0.99
CA ASP A 76 5.46 21.38 2.23
C ASP A 76 5.08 22.86 2.18
N ASN A 77 4.87 23.41 0.98
CA ASN A 77 4.42 24.78 0.73
C ASN A 77 2.89 24.88 0.59
N VAL A 78 2.21 23.75 0.39
CA VAL A 78 0.74 23.69 0.26
C VAL A 78 0.06 24.21 1.55
N GLY A 79 -0.91 25.10 1.36
CA GLY A 79 -1.66 25.73 2.45
C GLY A 79 -0.96 26.92 3.11
N LYS A 80 0.37 27.07 2.95
CA LYS A 80 1.17 28.17 3.50
C LYS A 80 1.31 29.34 2.54
N THR A 81 1.22 29.09 1.22
CA THR A 81 1.30 30.09 0.14
C THR A 81 0.00 30.19 -0.61
N ALA A 82 -0.20 31.26 -1.35
CA ALA A 82 -1.42 31.50 -2.12
C ALA A 82 -1.47 30.77 -3.47
N ARG A 83 -0.36 30.12 -3.92
CA ARG A 83 -0.19 29.63 -5.31
C ARG A 83 0.29 28.19 -5.44
N HIS A 84 0.74 27.50 -4.37
CA HIS A 84 1.26 26.14 -4.46
C HIS A 84 0.17 25.10 -4.28
N LEU A 85 0.15 24.13 -5.17
CA LEU A 85 -0.75 22.98 -5.19
C LEU A 85 0.05 21.72 -5.50
N THR A 86 -0.34 20.58 -4.92
CA THR A 86 0.20 19.27 -5.27
C THR A 86 -0.37 18.80 -6.62
N PHE A 87 -1.69 18.87 -6.79
CA PHE A 87 -2.37 18.59 -8.05
C PHE A 87 -2.79 19.90 -8.71
N PHE A 88 -2.51 20.04 -9.99
CA PHE A 88 -2.97 21.17 -10.79
C PHE A 88 -3.22 20.75 -12.25
N GLU A 89 -3.94 21.59 -12.96
CA GLU A 89 -4.23 21.41 -14.37
C GLU A 89 -3.36 22.33 -15.21
N MET A 90 -2.62 21.75 -16.16
CA MET A 90 -1.77 22.51 -17.10
C MET A 90 -2.42 22.55 -18.47
N LEU A 91 -2.84 23.72 -18.88
CA LEU A 91 -3.28 24.03 -20.23
C LEU A 91 -2.04 24.16 -21.13
N GLY A 92 -2.05 23.47 -22.26
CA GLY A 92 -0.91 23.47 -23.16
C GLY A 92 -1.32 23.45 -24.63
N ASN A 93 -0.59 24.21 -25.45
CA ASN A 93 -0.62 24.12 -26.89
C ASN A 93 0.79 23.82 -27.41
N PHE A 94 0.87 22.88 -28.34
CA PHE A 94 2.10 22.23 -28.74
C PHE A 94 2.23 22.29 -30.26
N SER A 95 3.46 22.56 -30.72
CA SER A 95 3.83 22.53 -32.17
C SER A 95 5.00 21.56 -32.37
N PHE A 96 4.84 20.61 -33.24
CA PHE A 96 5.87 19.63 -33.60
C PHE A 96 6.40 19.96 -35.03
N GLY A 97 7.35 20.93 -35.09
CA GLY A 97 7.94 21.37 -36.32
C GLY A 97 6.95 22.03 -37.30
N ASP A 98 5.99 22.82 -36.78
CA ASP A 98 5.03 23.58 -37.60
C ASP A 98 5.16 25.08 -37.32
N TYR A 99 4.51 25.66 -36.33
CA TYR A 99 4.69 27.05 -35.92
C TYR A 99 5.74 27.21 -34.83
N PHE A 100 6.21 28.43 -34.61
CA PHE A 100 7.24 28.72 -33.60
C PHE A 100 6.92 30.02 -32.82
N LYS A 101 7.92 30.84 -32.50
CA LYS A 101 7.80 32.00 -31.57
C LYS A 101 6.73 33.00 -31.99
N HIS A 102 6.65 33.35 -33.28
CA HIS A 102 5.71 34.36 -33.78
C HIS A 102 4.27 34.02 -33.44
N GLU A 103 3.83 32.83 -33.80
CA GLU A 103 2.46 32.42 -33.54
C GLU A 103 2.24 32.17 -32.05
N ALA A 104 3.20 31.52 -31.35
CA ALA A 104 3.05 31.20 -29.94
C ALA A 104 2.85 32.46 -29.07
N ILE A 105 3.68 33.49 -29.29
CA ILE A 105 3.61 34.75 -28.56
C ILE A 105 2.33 35.53 -28.94
N ASN A 106 2.03 35.65 -30.24
CA ASN A 106 0.82 36.36 -30.66
C ASN A 106 -0.46 35.70 -30.18
N TRP A 107 -0.57 34.32 -30.20
CA TRP A 107 -1.77 33.62 -29.77
C TRP A 107 -1.91 33.62 -28.25
N SER A 108 -0.83 33.55 -27.48
CA SER A 108 -0.91 33.68 -26.03
C SER A 108 -1.44 35.07 -25.63
N TRP A 109 -0.95 36.14 -26.30
CA TRP A 109 -1.47 37.47 -26.05
C TRP A 109 -2.91 37.67 -26.53
N GLU A 110 -3.28 37.16 -27.71
CA GLU A 110 -4.65 37.17 -28.23
C GLU A 110 -5.60 36.49 -27.28
N PHE A 111 -5.24 35.30 -26.76
CA PHE A 111 -6.08 34.58 -25.81
C PHE A 111 -6.31 35.40 -24.53
N LEU A 112 -5.26 35.87 -23.90
CA LEU A 112 -5.36 36.62 -22.65
C LEU A 112 -6.13 37.93 -22.80
N THR A 113 -5.87 38.67 -23.86
CA THR A 113 -6.45 40.04 -24.04
C THR A 113 -7.79 40.05 -24.75
N LYS A 114 -8.04 39.17 -25.76
CA LYS A 114 -9.26 39.19 -26.57
C LYS A 114 -10.29 38.16 -26.12
N VAL A 115 -9.84 36.95 -25.68
CA VAL A 115 -10.77 35.88 -25.27
C VAL A 115 -11.11 35.98 -23.79
N ILE A 116 -10.09 36.19 -22.93
CA ILE A 116 -10.26 36.34 -21.50
C ILE A 116 -10.60 37.80 -21.10
N GLY A 117 -10.06 38.78 -21.87
CA GLY A 117 -10.29 40.21 -21.64
C GLY A 117 -9.44 40.77 -20.51
N MET A 118 -8.21 40.30 -20.35
CA MET A 118 -7.26 40.88 -19.40
C MET A 118 -6.81 42.28 -19.88
N GLU A 119 -6.55 43.16 -18.91
CA GLU A 119 -6.05 44.51 -19.16
C GLU A 119 -4.59 44.43 -19.64
N GLU A 120 -4.34 44.92 -20.83
CA GLU A 120 -3.00 44.81 -21.47
C GLU A 120 -1.89 45.52 -20.67
N ASP A 121 -2.22 46.59 -19.96
CA ASP A 121 -1.30 47.36 -19.10
C ASP A 121 -0.90 46.65 -17.82
N ARG A 122 -1.59 45.58 -17.46
CA ARG A 122 -1.28 44.71 -16.31
C ARG A 122 -0.52 43.46 -16.71
N LEU A 123 -0.26 43.23 -18.01
CA LEU A 123 0.49 42.06 -18.50
C LEU A 123 1.95 42.43 -18.72
N TYR A 124 2.84 41.64 -18.12
CA TYR A 124 4.30 41.85 -18.11
C TYR A 124 5.00 40.62 -18.68
N PRO A 125 5.45 40.64 -19.96
CA PRO A 125 6.26 39.55 -20.50
C PRO A 125 7.66 39.50 -19.87
N SER A 126 8.22 38.28 -19.79
CA SER A 126 9.64 38.08 -19.54
C SER A 126 10.25 37.23 -20.65
N ILE A 127 11.56 37.32 -20.82
CA ILE A 127 12.30 36.58 -21.83
C ILE A 127 13.68 36.18 -21.31
N TYR A 128 14.26 35.14 -21.92
CA TYR A 128 15.68 34.81 -21.74
C TYR A 128 16.56 35.95 -22.27
N SER A 129 17.64 36.26 -21.56
CA SER A 129 18.50 37.43 -21.85
C SER A 129 18.95 37.54 -23.27
N ASP A 130 19.26 36.43 -23.93
CA ASP A 130 19.83 36.36 -25.27
C ASP A 130 18.78 36.09 -26.36
N ASP A 131 17.48 36.07 -25.99
CA ASP A 131 16.40 35.89 -26.99
C ASP A 131 15.89 37.19 -27.53
N ASP A 132 16.70 37.83 -28.39
CA ASP A 132 16.35 39.08 -29.06
C ASP A 132 15.19 38.92 -30.05
N GLU A 133 14.99 37.73 -30.64
CA GLU A 133 13.86 37.41 -31.48
C GLU A 133 12.54 37.56 -30.75
N ALA A 134 12.43 36.93 -29.53
CA ALA A 134 11.26 37.07 -28.70
C ALA A 134 11.02 38.53 -28.27
N PHE A 135 12.10 39.27 -27.94
CA PHE A 135 12.00 40.72 -27.65
C PHE A 135 11.43 41.53 -28.81
N GLU A 136 11.88 41.28 -30.04
CA GLU A 136 11.37 41.97 -31.25
C GLU A 136 9.90 41.64 -31.50
N ILE A 137 9.49 40.38 -31.36
CA ILE A 137 8.09 39.97 -31.53
C ILE A 137 7.21 40.71 -30.47
N TRP A 138 7.60 40.71 -29.22
CA TRP A 138 6.86 41.43 -28.18
C TRP A 138 6.72 42.93 -28.44
N THR A 139 7.81 43.57 -28.88
CA THR A 139 7.82 45.04 -29.05
C THR A 139 7.25 45.50 -30.38
N LYS A 140 7.54 44.79 -31.50
CA LYS A 140 7.19 45.26 -32.86
C LYS A 140 5.87 44.66 -33.35
N GLU A 141 5.54 43.40 -33.00
CA GLU A 141 4.33 42.75 -33.50
C GLU A 141 3.18 42.85 -32.48
N VAL A 142 3.45 42.54 -31.23
CA VAL A 142 2.43 42.62 -30.15
C VAL A 142 2.24 44.06 -29.68
N GLY A 143 3.31 44.87 -29.68
CA GLY A 143 3.26 46.29 -29.32
C GLY A 143 3.42 46.53 -27.79
N VAL A 144 3.99 45.58 -27.05
CA VAL A 144 4.28 45.76 -25.61
C VAL A 144 5.44 46.76 -25.47
N PRO A 145 5.31 47.79 -24.61
CA PRO A 145 6.41 48.73 -24.33
C PRO A 145 7.65 47.99 -23.79
N ALA A 146 8.83 48.36 -24.32
CA ALA A 146 10.09 47.67 -23.98
C ALA A 146 10.44 47.68 -22.47
N ASP A 147 10.02 48.70 -21.76
CA ASP A 147 10.22 48.85 -20.31
C ASP A 147 9.33 47.91 -19.47
N ARG A 148 8.33 47.30 -20.08
CA ARG A 148 7.51 46.25 -19.42
C ARG A 148 8.02 44.82 -19.65
N ILE A 149 9.06 44.64 -20.48
CA ILE A 149 9.63 43.33 -20.76
C ILE A 149 10.83 43.10 -19.84
N THR A 150 10.78 42.05 -19.04
CA THR A 150 11.88 41.68 -18.14
C THR A 150 12.80 40.66 -18.79
N ARG A 151 14.13 40.92 -18.76
CA ARG A 151 15.14 39.94 -19.20
C ARG A 151 15.71 39.21 -18.01
N PHE A 152 15.69 37.88 -18.03
CA PHE A 152 16.31 37.02 -17.01
C PHE A 152 17.61 36.43 -17.52
N TYR A 153 18.61 36.42 -16.64
CA TYR A 153 19.96 36.00 -16.95
C TYR A 153 20.27 34.72 -16.19
N ARG A 154 21.20 33.90 -16.70
CA ARG A 154 21.67 32.73 -15.98
C ARG A 154 22.39 33.17 -14.71
N ASP A 155 22.13 32.39 -13.63
CA ASP A 155 22.81 32.56 -12.34
C ASP A 155 24.23 31.93 -12.35
N GLU A 156 24.88 31.93 -11.18
CA GLU A 156 26.23 31.33 -11.00
C GLU A 156 26.27 29.81 -11.21
N ASN A 157 25.13 29.12 -11.10
CA ASN A 157 25.00 27.67 -11.34
C ASN A 157 24.66 27.36 -12.82
N GLY A 158 24.37 28.37 -13.61
CA GLY A 158 23.94 28.24 -14.99
C GLY A 158 22.42 28.12 -15.16
N ASP A 159 21.64 28.24 -14.06
CA ASP A 159 20.18 28.19 -14.09
C ASP A 159 19.57 29.54 -14.48
N CYS A 160 18.39 29.52 -15.10
CA CYS A 160 17.63 30.70 -15.48
C CYS A 160 16.14 30.44 -15.56
N ASP A 161 15.33 31.29 -14.93
CA ASP A 161 13.87 31.18 -14.96
C ASP A 161 13.29 31.13 -16.39
N ASN A 162 13.86 31.92 -17.33
CA ASN A 162 13.42 31.92 -18.72
C ASN A 162 14.22 30.99 -19.62
N PHE A 163 14.82 29.92 -19.11
CA PHE A 163 15.37 28.85 -19.91
C PHE A 163 14.91 27.50 -19.30
N TRP A 164 13.97 26.85 -19.99
CA TRP A 164 13.41 25.59 -19.49
C TRP A 164 14.35 24.43 -19.80
N GLU A 165 14.81 23.78 -18.76
CA GLU A 165 15.67 22.59 -18.81
C GLU A 165 15.26 21.66 -17.66
N HIS A 166 15.15 20.36 -17.90
CA HIS A 166 14.86 19.38 -16.85
C HIS A 166 15.62 18.08 -17.11
N GLY A 167 16.87 18.03 -16.64
CA GLY A 167 17.78 16.92 -16.88
C GLY A 167 18.10 16.77 -18.38
N ALA A 168 18.34 15.52 -18.84
CA ALA A 168 18.58 15.24 -20.24
C ALA A 168 17.27 15.24 -21.04
N GLY A 169 17.27 15.91 -22.20
CA GLY A 169 16.14 15.95 -23.11
C GLY A 169 15.88 17.31 -23.77
N PRO A 170 14.71 17.45 -24.44
CA PRO A 170 14.35 18.68 -25.15
C PRO A 170 14.28 19.87 -24.18
N CYS A 171 14.90 21.00 -24.59
CA CYS A 171 14.97 22.22 -23.78
C CYS A 171 15.04 23.47 -24.66
N GLY A 172 14.97 24.65 -24.04
CA GLY A 172 15.15 25.92 -24.79
C GLY A 172 14.76 27.15 -23.98
N PRO A 173 15.03 28.36 -24.54
CA PRO A 173 14.59 29.60 -23.94
C PRO A 173 13.06 29.63 -23.85
N CYS A 174 12.55 30.38 -22.90
CA CYS A 174 11.12 30.60 -22.78
C CYS A 174 10.77 32.07 -22.55
N SER A 175 9.51 32.36 -22.79
CA SER A 175 8.93 33.69 -22.53
C SER A 175 7.67 33.49 -21.68
N GLU A 176 7.69 34.07 -20.50
CA GLU A 176 6.56 33.98 -19.55
C GLU A 176 5.75 35.27 -19.61
N ILE A 177 4.47 35.17 -19.26
CA ILE A 177 3.58 36.31 -19.14
C ILE A 177 3.10 36.38 -17.69
N TYR A 178 3.38 37.49 -17.03
CA TYR A 178 2.96 37.77 -15.64
C TYR A 178 1.81 38.76 -15.64
N TYR A 179 0.89 38.59 -14.71
CA TYR A 179 -0.18 39.53 -14.45
C TYR A 179 0.06 40.28 -13.15
N ASP A 180 0.10 41.63 -13.19
CA ASP A 180 0.20 42.48 -12.00
C ASP A 180 -1.15 42.53 -11.26
N ARG A 181 -1.27 41.83 -10.17
CA ARG A 181 -2.46 41.77 -9.30
C ARG A 181 -2.63 43.04 -8.45
N GLY A 182 -1.63 43.92 -8.47
CA GLY A 182 -1.63 45.16 -7.73
C GLY A 182 -0.80 45.14 -6.45
N VAL A 183 -0.51 46.33 -5.96
CA VAL A 183 0.41 46.60 -4.83
C VAL A 183 -0.01 45.88 -3.55
N LYS A 184 -1.32 45.63 -3.36
CA LYS A 184 -1.85 44.94 -2.17
C LYS A 184 -1.29 43.51 -1.99
N TYR A 185 -0.86 42.86 -3.07
CA TYR A 185 -0.25 41.53 -3.07
C TYR A 185 1.28 41.56 -3.08
N GLY A 186 1.88 42.74 -3.09
CA GLY A 186 3.33 42.92 -3.15
C GLY A 186 4.02 42.71 -1.81
N CYS A 187 5.33 42.49 -1.84
CA CYS A 187 6.18 42.34 -0.67
C CYS A 187 6.42 43.64 0.10
N GLY A 188 5.88 44.78 -0.34
CA GLY A 188 6.09 46.12 0.26
C GLY A 188 7.46 46.74 0.02
N LYS A 189 8.35 46.08 -0.73
CA LYS A 189 9.65 46.63 -1.11
C LYS A 189 9.52 47.58 -2.30
N PRO A 190 10.32 48.66 -2.36
CA PRO A 190 10.29 49.61 -3.46
C PRO A 190 10.68 49.03 -4.82
N ASP A 191 11.49 47.98 -4.81
CA ASP A 191 12.02 47.27 -5.98
C ASP A 191 11.18 46.05 -6.40
N CYS A 192 9.94 45.93 -5.89
CA CYS A 192 9.02 44.86 -6.25
C CYS A 192 8.71 44.86 -7.74
N LYS A 193 9.17 43.85 -8.48
CA LYS A 193 9.10 43.69 -9.94
C LYS A 193 8.81 42.24 -10.31
N VAL A 194 8.65 41.96 -11.62
CA VAL A 194 8.62 40.60 -12.17
C VAL A 194 9.86 39.82 -11.71
N GLY A 195 9.65 38.57 -11.25
CA GLY A 195 10.68 37.74 -10.64
C GLY A 195 10.78 37.92 -9.10
N CYS A 196 9.98 38.81 -8.49
CA CYS A 196 9.86 38.85 -7.04
C CYS A 196 9.04 37.67 -6.51
N ASP A 197 9.50 37.02 -5.45
CA ASP A 197 8.84 35.85 -4.84
C ASP A 197 7.57 36.21 -4.03
N CYS A 198 6.89 37.31 -4.39
CA CYS A 198 5.62 37.71 -3.81
C CYS A 198 4.46 37.42 -4.78
N ASP A 199 3.21 37.54 -4.28
CA ASP A 199 2.02 37.20 -5.05
C ASP A 199 1.51 38.34 -5.95
N ARG A 200 2.27 39.45 -6.12
CA ARG A 200 1.89 40.60 -6.96
C ARG A 200 1.95 40.25 -8.44
N PHE A 201 3.11 39.79 -8.92
CA PHE A 201 3.31 39.41 -10.32
C PHE A 201 3.11 37.90 -10.43
N MET A 202 1.92 37.49 -10.80
CA MET A 202 1.58 36.07 -10.94
C MET A 202 1.86 35.61 -12.38
N GLU A 203 2.75 34.64 -12.53
CA GLU A 203 2.97 33.96 -13.82
C GLU A 203 1.68 33.24 -14.22
N VAL A 204 1.12 33.61 -15.38
CA VAL A 204 -0.10 33.00 -15.91
C VAL A 204 0.16 32.14 -17.15
N TRP A 205 1.28 32.35 -17.86
CA TRP A 205 1.59 31.58 -19.07
C TRP A 205 3.10 31.47 -19.28
N ASN A 206 3.56 30.27 -19.66
CA ASN A 206 4.95 30.05 -20.08
C ASN A 206 4.98 29.50 -21.52
N ASN A 207 5.63 30.20 -22.45
CA ASN A 207 5.89 29.77 -23.81
C ASN A 207 7.33 29.27 -23.92
N VAL A 208 7.54 27.96 -24.01
CA VAL A 208 8.85 27.34 -24.16
C VAL A 208 9.17 27.09 -25.63
N PHE A 209 10.28 27.64 -26.09
CA PHE A 209 10.78 27.52 -27.46
C PHE A 209 11.77 26.37 -27.52
N THR A 210 11.26 25.14 -27.58
CA THR A 210 12.07 23.92 -27.56
C THR A 210 12.84 23.77 -28.86
N GLN A 211 14.11 24.11 -28.83
CA GLN A 211 15.01 24.08 -29.98
C GLN A 211 16.33 23.38 -29.74
N PHE A 212 16.61 22.97 -28.48
CA PHE A 212 17.81 22.27 -28.10
C PHE A 212 17.48 20.94 -27.41
N GLU A 213 18.46 20.03 -27.39
CA GLU A 213 18.50 18.85 -26.53
C GLU A 213 19.66 18.99 -25.56
N SER A 214 19.38 18.88 -24.27
CA SER A 214 20.36 18.89 -23.19
C SER A 214 20.85 17.48 -22.86
N ASP A 215 22.13 17.34 -22.54
CA ASP A 215 22.70 16.12 -21.99
C ASP A 215 22.51 15.99 -20.46
N GLY A 216 21.87 16.97 -19.82
CA GLY A 216 21.67 17.05 -18.37
C GLY A 216 22.86 17.71 -17.63
N HIS A 217 23.84 18.25 -18.35
CA HIS A 217 25.03 18.92 -17.83
C HIS A 217 25.22 20.32 -18.44
N HIS A 218 24.12 20.96 -18.85
CA HIS A 218 24.07 22.26 -19.52
C HIS A 218 24.85 22.30 -20.87
N ASN A 219 25.04 21.14 -21.53
CA ASN A 219 25.52 21.10 -22.91
C ASN A 219 24.33 20.92 -23.83
N PHE A 220 24.21 21.81 -24.84
CA PHE A 220 23.05 21.88 -25.72
C PHE A 220 23.42 21.56 -27.15
N THR A 221 22.62 20.72 -27.81
CA THR A 221 22.69 20.46 -29.24
C THR A 221 21.37 20.88 -29.90
N GLU A 222 21.42 21.48 -31.10
CA GLU A 222 20.20 21.88 -31.79
C GLU A 222 19.35 20.68 -32.20
N LEU A 223 18.04 20.74 -31.90
CA LEU A 223 17.06 19.76 -32.40
C LEU A 223 16.89 19.88 -33.91
N LYS A 224 16.60 18.74 -34.55
CA LYS A 224 16.33 18.71 -36.02
C LYS A 224 15.09 19.54 -36.42
N GLN A 225 14.17 19.73 -35.52
CA GLN A 225 12.96 20.55 -35.67
C GLN A 225 12.77 21.42 -34.42
N LYS A 226 12.30 22.66 -34.68
CA LYS A 226 11.91 23.58 -33.62
C LYS A 226 10.48 23.28 -33.19
N ASN A 227 10.24 23.23 -31.91
CA ASN A 227 8.94 22.88 -31.34
C ASN A 227 8.46 23.96 -30.37
N ILE A 228 7.17 24.02 -30.14
CA ILE A 228 6.55 24.82 -29.09
C ILE A 228 5.99 23.88 -28.03
N ASP A 229 6.38 24.19 -26.80
CA ASP A 229 5.79 23.66 -25.57
C ASP A 229 5.25 24.85 -24.78
N THR A 230 3.98 24.84 -24.41
CA THR A 230 3.44 25.87 -23.54
C THR A 230 2.79 25.29 -22.30
N GLY A 231 2.91 26.01 -21.20
CA GLY A 231 2.29 25.67 -19.94
C GLY A 231 1.57 26.87 -19.32
N MET A 232 0.27 26.74 -19.08
CA MET A 232 -0.52 27.70 -18.35
C MET A 232 -1.26 26.99 -17.22
N GLY A 233 -0.97 27.34 -15.96
CA GLY A 233 -1.68 26.80 -14.82
C GLY A 233 -3.13 27.28 -14.78
N LEU A 234 -4.08 26.36 -14.95
CA LEU A 234 -5.51 26.72 -15.01
C LEU A 234 -5.97 27.38 -13.71
N GLU A 235 -5.49 26.90 -12.56
CA GLU A 235 -5.82 27.46 -11.26
C GLU A 235 -5.26 28.88 -11.08
N ARG A 236 -4.03 29.15 -11.54
CA ARG A 236 -3.43 30.50 -11.51
C ARG A 236 -4.20 31.45 -12.42
N LEU A 237 -4.55 31.01 -13.63
CA LEU A 237 -5.42 31.78 -14.53
C LEU A 237 -6.75 32.12 -13.84
N ALA A 238 -7.38 31.14 -13.18
CA ALA A 238 -8.65 31.32 -12.49
C ALA A 238 -8.54 32.33 -11.33
N VAL A 239 -7.43 32.33 -10.57
CA VAL A 239 -7.20 33.33 -9.50
C VAL A 239 -7.26 34.75 -10.05
N VAL A 240 -6.61 34.98 -11.17
CA VAL A 240 -6.59 36.30 -11.84
C VAL A 240 -7.97 36.68 -12.39
N VAL A 241 -8.63 35.73 -13.08
CA VAL A 241 -9.92 35.99 -13.75
C VAL A 241 -11.07 36.16 -12.75
N GLN A 242 -11.04 35.44 -11.65
CA GLN A 242 -12.04 35.50 -10.58
C GLN A 242 -11.75 36.60 -9.56
N ASP A 243 -10.58 37.28 -9.67
CA ASP A 243 -10.09 38.32 -8.75
C ASP A 243 -10.15 37.89 -7.28
N VAL A 244 -9.61 36.68 -7.00
CA VAL A 244 -9.58 36.09 -5.67
C VAL A 244 -8.16 36.08 -5.08
N ASP A 245 -8.02 35.94 -3.76
CA ASP A 245 -6.72 36.10 -3.09
C ASP A 245 -5.77 34.91 -3.31
N SER A 246 -6.30 33.71 -3.41
CA SER A 246 -5.49 32.48 -3.56
C SER A 246 -6.14 31.43 -4.46
N VAL A 247 -5.37 30.42 -4.84
CA VAL A 247 -5.88 29.24 -5.58
C VAL A 247 -6.96 28.48 -4.81
N PHE A 248 -7.01 28.61 -3.47
CA PHE A 248 -8.02 27.99 -2.62
C PHE A 248 -9.38 28.74 -2.63
N ASP A 249 -9.43 29.91 -3.24
CA ASP A 249 -10.63 30.74 -3.31
C ASP A 249 -11.34 30.70 -4.66
N ILE A 250 -10.72 30.05 -5.70
CA ILE A 250 -11.38 29.83 -6.99
C ILE A 250 -12.59 28.89 -6.84
N ASP A 251 -13.55 29.02 -7.72
CA ASP A 251 -14.87 28.37 -7.63
C ASP A 251 -14.82 26.88 -7.27
N THR A 252 -14.01 26.07 -7.96
CA THR A 252 -13.89 24.63 -7.73
C THR A 252 -13.23 24.29 -6.38
N MET A 253 -12.16 25.00 -6.02
CA MET A 253 -11.46 24.79 -4.76
C MET A 253 -12.28 25.31 -3.56
N LYS A 254 -12.97 26.45 -3.75
CA LYS A 254 -13.89 27.02 -2.77
C LYS A 254 -15.01 26.05 -2.40
N ALA A 255 -15.59 25.33 -3.37
CA ALA A 255 -16.64 24.35 -3.09
C ALA A 255 -16.14 23.23 -2.15
N ILE A 256 -14.91 22.73 -2.37
CA ILE A 256 -14.28 21.71 -1.51
C ILE A 256 -13.98 22.29 -0.13
N ARG A 257 -13.38 23.47 -0.07
CA ARG A 257 -13.05 24.21 1.15
C ARG A 257 -14.29 24.47 2.02
N ASP A 258 -15.36 24.97 1.40
CA ASP A 258 -16.61 25.28 2.10
C ASP A 258 -17.24 23.98 2.66
N ARG A 259 -17.14 22.86 1.93
CA ARG A 259 -17.56 21.55 2.44
C ARG A 259 -16.73 21.06 3.62
N ILE A 260 -15.42 21.33 3.65
CA ILE A 260 -14.58 21.05 4.82
C ILE A 260 -15.03 21.88 6.02
N CYS A 261 -15.25 23.18 5.82
CA CYS A 261 -15.74 24.08 6.86
C CYS A 261 -17.08 23.63 7.45
N GLU A 262 -18.01 23.17 6.60
CA GLU A 262 -19.30 22.63 7.02
C GLU A 262 -19.12 21.37 7.89
N LEU A 263 -18.28 20.41 7.45
CA LEU A 263 -18.03 19.17 8.18
C LEU A 263 -17.31 19.39 9.51
N ALA A 264 -16.43 20.39 9.59
CA ALA A 264 -15.66 20.74 10.78
C ALA A 264 -16.42 21.69 11.71
N GLY A 265 -17.49 22.37 11.25
CA GLY A 265 -18.18 23.40 12.01
C GLY A 265 -17.32 24.65 12.27
N VAL A 266 -16.42 24.99 11.33
CA VAL A 266 -15.48 26.12 11.43
C VAL A 266 -15.72 27.15 10.33
N THR A 267 -15.29 28.36 10.56
CA THR A 267 -15.34 29.45 9.56
C THR A 267 -13.93 29.72 9.04
N TYR A 268 -13.76 29.76 7.73
CA TYR A 268 -12.50 30.11 7.08
C TYR A 268 -12.15 31.59 7.32
N HIS A 269 -10.87 31.94 7.39
CA HIS A 269 -10.32 33.27 7.73
C HIS A 269 -10.53 33.70 9.19
N THR A 270 -10.72 32.76 10.11
CA THR A 270 -10.85 33.07 11.55
C THR A 270 -9.63 32.66 12.37
N ASP A 271 -8.86 31.69 11.91
CA ASP A 271 -7.69 31.13 12.59
C ASP A 271 -6.71 30.58 11.54
N GLU A 272 -5.53 31.19 11.43
CA GLU A 272 -4.52 30.84 10.40
C GLU A 272 -4.11 29.38 10.45
N LYS A 273 -3.99 28.76 11.63
CA LYS A 273 -3.65 27.33 11.74
C LYS A 273 -4.76 26.44 11.21
N LYS A 274 -6.01 26.81 11.44
CA LYS A 274 -7.16 26.12 10.87
C LYS A 274 -7.24 26.32 9.36
N ASP A 275 -6.97 27.54 8.90
CA ASP A 275 -6.97 27.88 7.49
C ASP A 275 -5.92 27.08 6.71
N ILE A 276 -4.71 26.94 7.24
CA ILE A 276 -3.67 26.07 6.69
C ILE A 276 -4.19 24.61 6.57
N SER A 277 -4.81 24.10 7.64
CA SER A 277 -5.37 22.73 7.64
C SER A 277 -6.48 22.57 6.60
N ILE A 278 -7.35 23.56 6.44
CA ILE A 278 -8.44 23.56 5.46
C ILE A 278 -7.88 23.57 4.03
N ARG A 279 -6.92 24.45 3.73
CA ARG A 279 -6.24 24.54 2.44
C ARG A 279 -5.54 23.23 2.08
N LEU A 280 -4.81 22.65 3.03
CA LEU A 280 -4.09 21.39 2.87
C LEU A 280 -5.06 20.24 2.55
N ILE A 281 -6.15 20.10 3.30
CA ILE A 281 -7.17 19.07 3.02
C ILE A 281 -7.77 19.29 1.63
N THR A 282 -8.04 20.54 1.23
CA THR A 282 -8.61 20.91 -0.07
C THR A 282 -7.72 20.42 -1.22
N ASP A 283 -6.41 20.70 -1.15
CA ASP A 283 -5.44 20.24 -2.15
C ASP A 283 -5.30 18.71 -2.17
N HIS A 284 -5.10 18.12 -1.00
CA HIS A 284 -4.79 16.70 -0.91
C HIS A 284 -5.98 15.81 -1.30
N ILE A 285 -7.21 16.19 -0.95
CA ILE A 285 -8.39 15.41 -1.36
C ILE A 285 -8.60 15.46 -2.88
N ARG A 286 -8.34 16.62 -3.51
CA ARG A 286 -8.36 16.76 -4.97
C ARG A 286 -7.30 15.85 -5.58
N SER A 287 -6.07 15.90 -5.08
CA SER A 287 -4.94 15.09 -5.55
C SER A 287 -5.26 13.60 -5.51
N VAL A 288 -5.67 13.06 -4.36
CA VAL A 288 -5.93 11.61 -4.21
C VAL A 288 -7.17 11.14 -4.98
N THR A 289 -8.15 12.01 -5.19
CA THR A 289 -9.33 11.69 -6.01
C THR A 289 -8.94 11.44 -7.46
N PHE A 290 -8.12 12.32 -8.06
CA PHE A 290 -7.60 12.14 -9.42
C PHE A 290 -6.62 10.97 -9.52
N MET A 291 -5.74 10.78 -8.52
CA MET A 291 -4.83 9.62 -8.48
C MET A 291 -5.62 8.30 -8.45
N ALA A 292 -6.68 8.20 -7.63
CA ALA A 292 -7.53 7.01 -7.57
C ALA A 292 -8.24 6.74 -8.89
N SER A 293 -8.73 7.79 -9.58
CA SER A 293 -9.34 7.67 -10.91
C SER A 293 -8.38 7.10 -11.94
N ASP A 294 -7.10 7.45 -11.85
CA ASP A 294 -6.05 6.93 -12.73
C ASP A 294 -5.48 5.57 -12.29
N GLY A 295 -6.13 4.89 -11.32
CA GLY A 295 -5.82 3.54 -10.90
C GLY A 295 -4.68 3.45 -9.88
N ILE A 296 -4.21 4.58 -9.32
CA ILE A 296 -3.19 4.57 -8.27
C ILE A 296 -3.86 4.21 -6.95
N THR A 297 -3.36 3.16 -6.30
CA THR A 297 -3.85 2.67 -5.01
C THR A 297 -2.81 2.87 -3.91
N PRO A 298 -3.23 2.99 -2.63
CA PRO A 298 -2.30 3.17 -1.51
C PRO A 298 -1.29 2.02 -1.39
N SER A 299 0.00 2.34 -1.29
CA SER A 299 1.06 1.36 -1.07
C SER A 299 2.21 1.93 -0.22
N ASN A 300 3.24 1.10 0.08
CA ASN A 300 4.39 1.52 0.88
C ASN A 300 5.54 2.10 0.05
N SER A 301 5.42 2.13 -1.26
CA SER A 301 6.49 2.60 -2.16
C SER A 301 5.91 3.23 -3.42
N GLY A 302 6.73 3.98 -4.14
CA GLY A 302 6.39 4.56 -5.44
C GLY A 302 5.16 5.47 -5.39
N ARG A 303 4.35 5.42 -6.45
CA ARG A 303 3.14 6.26 -6.63
C ARG A 303 2.11 6.08 -5.52
N GLY A 304 1.92 4.85 -5.07
CA GLY A 304 0.97 4.53 -4.00
C GLY A 304 1.41 5.05 -2.63
N TYR A 305 2.71 5.24 -2.40
CA TYR A 305 3.22 5.92 -1.22
C TYR A 305 2.84 7.40 -1.21
N VAL A 306 2.99 8.10 -2.35
CA VAL A 306 2.56 9.50 -2.50
C VAL A 306 1.06 9.61 -2.22
N PHE A 307 0.25 8.75 -2.82
CA PHE A 307 -1.18 8.68 -2.56
C PHE A 307 -1.49 8.54 -1.07
N ARG A 308 -0.87 7.56 -0.42
CA ARG A 308 -1.05 7.28 1.01
C ARG A 308 -0.61 8.45 1.89
N ARG A 309 0.52 9.08 1.58
CA ARG A 309 1.02 10.26 2.29
C ARG A 309 0.02 11.40 2.27
N LEU A 310 -0.47 11.77 1.09
CA LEU A 310 -1.45 12.86 0.92
C LEU A 310 -2.76 12.57 1.65
N LEU A 311 -3.31 11.36 1.50
CA LEU A 311 -4.57 10.96 2.13
C LEU A 311 -4.46 10.99 3.67
N ARG A 312 -3.39 10.42 4.22
CA ARG A 312 -3.18 10.37 5.68
C ARG A 312 -2.93 11.74 6.26
N ARG A 313 -2.23 12.60 5.53
CA ARG A 313 -2.02 14.00 5.92
C ARG A 313 -3.34 14.76 5.96
N ALA A 314 -4.21 14.61 4.95
CA ALA A 314 -5.56 15.17 4.95
C ALA A 314 -6.41 14.65 6.12
N ALA A 315 -6.38 13.35 6.40
CA ALA A 315 -7.11 12.74 7.51
C ALA A 315 -6.66 13.28 8.88
N ARG A 316 -5.34 13.45 9.10
CA ARG A 316 -4.79 14.07 10.32
C ARG A 316 -5.29 15.51 10.50
N HIS A 317 -5.17 16.32 9.45
CA HIS A 317 -5.61 17.72 9.52
C HIS A 317 -7.13 17.83 9.75
N GLY A 318 -7.92 16.88 9.23
CA GLY A 318 -9.34 16.79 9.56
C GLY A 318 -9.59 16.58 11.06
N ARG A 319 -8.80 15.72 11.71
CA ARG A 319 -8.88 15.56 13.18
C ARG A 319 -8.45 16.81 13.94
N THR A 320 -7.43 17.51 13.47
CA THR A 320 -7.00 18.80 14.05
C THR A 320 -8.13 19.83 13.96
N LEU A 321 -8.95 19.79 12.91
CA LEU A 321 -10.15 20.63 12.76
C LEU A 321 -11.35 20.14 13.58
N GLY A 322 -11.27 18.99 14.25
CA GLY A 322 -12.33 18.39 15.07
C GLY A 322 -13.30 17.50 14.28
N ILE A 323 -12.98 17.13 13.05
CA ILE A 323 -13.81 16.19 12.27
C ILE A 323 -13.59 14.78 12.79
N ASN A 324 -14.65 14.16 13.30
CA ASN A 324 -14.63 12.79 13.79
C ASN A 324 -15.19 11.80 12.77
N GLY A 325 -14.57 10.60 12.69
CA GLY A 325 -15.00 9.55 11.79
C GLY A 325 -14.49 9.72 10.36
N LEU A 326 -15.17 9.07 9.41
CA LEU A 326 -14.82 9.07 7.99
C LEU A 326 -15.42 10.29 7.27
N PHE A 327 -14.58 11.04 6.58
CA PHE A 327 -15.02 12.27 5.92
C PHE A 327 -14.41 12.47 4.52
N LEU A 328 -13.27 11.82 4.21
CA LEU A 328 -12.56 12.04 2.95
C LEU A 328 -13.39 11.63 1.72
N ALA A 329 -14.13 10.52 1.81
CA ALA A 329 -15.02 10.11 0.71
C ALA A 329 -16.13 11.13 0.43
N LYS A 330 -16.64 11.83 1.47
CA LYS A 330 -17.64 12.90 1.30
C LYS A 330 -17.05 14.11 0.59
N LEU A 331 -15.79 14.43 0.85
CA LEU A 331 -15.08 15.50 0.16
C LEU A 331 -14.73 15.10 -1.27
N ALA A 332 -14.29 13.85 -1.50
CA ALA A 332 -14.02 13.33 -2.83
C ALA A 332 -15.27 13.39 -3.74
N GLN A 333 -16.46 13.17 -3.20
CA GLN A 333 -17.71 13.38 -3.94
C GLN A 333 -17.81 14.83 -4.44
N THR A 334 -17.48 15.80 -3.61
CA THR A 334 -17.48 17.21 -4.02
C THR A 334 -16.45 17.48 -5.13
N VAL A 335 -15.26 16.88 -5.05
CA VAL A 335 -14.24 16.96 -6.12
C VAL A 335 -14.78 16.40 -7.44
N ILE A 336 -15.41 15.23 -7.39
CA ILE A 336 -16.02 14.57 -8.56
C ILE A 336 -17.08 15.49 -9.18
N ASP A 337 -17.97 16.01 -8.37
CA ASP A 337 -19.07 16.87 -8.84
C ASP A 337 -18.58 18.18 -9.48
N CYS A 338 -17.50 18.77 -8.97
CA CYS A 338 -16.89 19.98 -9.55
C CYS A 338 -16.07 19.72 -10.82
N SER A 339 -15.58 18.47 -11.03
CA SER A 339 -14.55 18.19 -12.05
C SER A 339 -15.01 17.25 -13.16
N LYS A 340 -16.13 16.51 -13.00
CA LYS A 340 -16.61 15.49 -13.95
C LYS A 340 -16.91 16.03 -15.35
N ASP A 341 -17.21 17.33 -15.49
CA ASP A 341 -17.45 17.95 -16.79
C ASP A 341 -16.18 18.02 -17.64
N GLY A 342 -15.02 18.20 -17.02
CA GLY A 342 -13.71 18.16 -17.66
C GLY A 342 -13.10 16.78 -17.72
N TYR A 343 -13.48 15.90 -16.79
CA TYR A 343 -12.93 14.56 -16.57
C TYR A 343 -14.04 13.55 -16.29
N PRO A 344 -14.76 13.09 -17.34
CA PRO A 344 -15.91 12.17 -17.19
C PRO A 344 -15.58 10.89 -16.44
N GLU A 345 -14.31 10.41 -16.56
CA GLU A 345 -13.81 9.22 -15.87
C GLU A 345 -13.94 9.29 -14.33
N LEU A 346 -13.99 10.48 -13.75
CA LEU A 346 -14.26 10.64 -12.31
C LEU A 346 -15.66 10.16 -11.95
N GLY A 347 -16.66 10.46 -12.77
CA GLY A 347 -18.03 9.99 -12.59
C GLY A 347 -18.17 8.49 -12.86
N GLU A 348 -17.52 8.00 -13.92
CA GLU A 348 -17.54 6.58 -14.29
C GLU A 348 -16.93 5.67 -13.23
N LYS A 349 -15.86 6.14 -12.56
CA LYS A 349 -15.12 5.40 -11.53
C LYS A 349 -15.47 5.83 -10.09
N GLN A 350 -16.54 6.58 -9.90
CA GLN A 350 -16.90 7.16 -8.61
C GLN A 350 -16.94 6.14 -7.47
N GLU A 351 -17.59 4.99 -7.66
CA GLU A 351 -17.70 3.96 -6.63
C GLU A 351 -16.31 3.42 -6.21
N LEU A 352 -15.43 3.19 -7.18
CA LEU A 352 -14.07 2.74 -6.94
C LEU A 352 -13.27 3.78 -6.14
N ILE A 353 -13.33 5.05 -6.58
CA ILE A 353 -12.62 6.16 -5.93
C ILE A 353 -13.06 6.26 -4.46
N LEU A 354 -14.35 6.34 -4.20
CA LEU A 354 -14.88 6.46 -2.85
C LEU A 354 -14.51 5.26 -1.98
N LYS A 355 -14.56 4.03 -2.52
CA LYS A 355 -14.19 2.80 -1.80
C LYS A 355 -12.71 2.79 -1.43
N VAL A 356 -11.81 3.17 -2.35
CA VAL A 356 -10.35 3.24 -2.09
C VAL A 356 -10.04 4.22 -0.96
N LEU A 357 -10.61 5.44 -1.03
CA LEU A 357 -10.37 6.47 -0.02
C LEU A 357 -10.91 6.05 1.34
N THR A 358 -12.14 5.54 1.39
CA THR A 358 -12.77 5.06 2.63
C THR A 358 -11.94 3.96 3.29
N THR A 359 -11.50 2.96 2.52
CA THR A 359 -10.73 1.82 3.05
C THR A 359 -9.38 2.26 3.65
N GLU A 360 -8.66 3.16 2.98
CA GLU A 360 -7.38 3.67 3.51
C GLU A 360 -7.60 4.59 4.72
N GLU A 361 -8.65 5.42 4.71
CA GLU A 361 -9.01 6.27 5.85
C GLU A 361 -9.40 5.44 7.07
N GLU A 362 -10.20 4.37 6.90
CA GLU A 362 -10.53 3.41 7.96
C GLU A 362 -9.29 2.72 8.53
N SER A 363 -8.42 2.25 7.65
CA SER A 363 -7.17 1.60 8.04
C SER A 363 -6.27 2.55 8.84
N PHE A 364 -6.16 3.80 8.38
CA PHE A 364 -5.36 4.82 9.06
C PHE A 364 -5.97 5.20 10.41
N ASN A 365 -7.29 5.37 10.49
CA ASN A 365 -7.99 5.72 11.72
C ASN A 365 -7.82 4.68 12.84
N LYS A 366 -7.61 3.40 12.50
CA LYS A 366 -7.31 2.34 13.48
C LYS A 366 -5.91 2.47 14.10
N THR A 367 -4.95 3.04 13.37
CA THR A 367 -3.54 3.11 13.77
C THR A 367 -3.12 4.49 14.28
N ILE A 368 -3.79 5.57 13.81
CA ILE A 368 -3.37 6.94 14.12
C ILE A 368 -3.44 7.27 15.61
N ASP A 369 -4.50 6.86 16.31
CA ASP A 369 -4.69 7.19 17.74
C ASP A 369 -3.59 6.55 18.60
N GLN A 370 -3.21 5.31 18.26
CA GLN A 370 -2.14 4.61 18.94
C GLN A 370 -0.77 5.24 18.62
N GLY A 371 -0.54 5.57 17.34
CA GLY A 371 0.69 6.21 16.88
C GLY A 371 0.91 7.59 17.51
N LEU A 372 -0.14 8.43 17.54
CA LEU A 372 -0.10 9.75 18.17
C LEU A 372 0.17 9.66 19.68
N LYS A 373 -0.44 8.69 20.36
CA LYS A 373 -0.20 8.47 21.79
C LYS A 373 1.26 8.09 22.08
N ILE A 374 1.80 7.13 21.30
CA ILE A 374 3.19 6.68 21.45
C ILE A 374 4.15 7.83 21.14
N LEU A 375 3.89 8.60 20.09
CA LEU A 375 4.70 9.77 19.73
C LEU A 375 4.67 10.80 20.85
N SER A 376 3.50 11.08 21.43
CA SER A 376 3.38 12.00 22.58
C SER A 376 4.17 11.53 23.79
N ASP A 377 4.16 10.22 24.11
CA ASP A 377 4.96 9.65 25.19
C ASP A 377 6.48 9.80 24.91
N MET A 378 6.90 9.64 23.64
CA MET A 378 8.29 9.85 23.21
C MET A 378 8.70 11.32 23.28
N GLU A 379 7.84 12.24 22.86
CA GLU A 379 8.04 13.70 22.97
C GLU A 379 8.24 14.13 24.42
N ASP A 380 7.39 13.65 25.32
CA ASP A 380 7.50 13.92 26.76
C ASP A 380 8.83 13.42 27.35
N ALA A 381 9.30 12.25 26.86
CA ALA A 381 10.59 11.71 27.27
C ALA A 381 11.76 12.54 26.73
N LEU A 382 11.69 13.02 25.47
CA LEU A 382 12.68 13.93 24.86
C LEU A 382 12.78 15.23 25.64
N ILE A 383 11.66 15.88 25.91
CA ILE A 383 11.62 17.15 26.66
C ILE A 383 12.22 16.97 28.07
N LYS A 384 11.89 15.87 28.76
CA LYS A 384 12.43 15.55 30.10
C LYS A 384 13.95 15.33 30.08
N THR A 385 14.48 14.82 29.00
CA THR A 385 15.94 14.56 28.85
C THR A 385 16.71 15.74 28.25
N GLY A 386 16.02 16.82 27.86
CA GLY A 386 16.64 18.02 27.25
C GLY A 386 17.17 17.77 25.83
N LYS A 387 16.70 16.73 25.17
CA LYS A 387 17.04 16.43 23.77
C LYS A 387 15.98 17.00 22.83
N ASN A 388 16.38 17.42 21.64
CA ASN A 388 15.49 18.00 20.64
C ASN A 388 15.29 17.09 19.42
N THR A 389 15.98 15.94 19.35
CA THR A 389 15.96 15.02 18.20
C THR A 389 15.53 13.64 18.64
N LEU A 390 14.46 13.11 18.01
CA LEU A 390 13.99 11.74 18.21
C LEU A 390 14.94 10.77 17.47
N SER A 391 15.32 9.68 18.14
CA SER A 391 16.27 8.71 17.59
C SER A 391 15.72 8.01 16.33
N GLY A 392 16.58 7.67 15.39
CA GLY A 392 16.20 6.93 14.17
C GLY A 392 15.54 5.60 14.47
N ASP A 393 15.95 4.91 15.53
CA ASP A 393 15.34 3.64 15.98
C ASP A 393 13.91 3.83 16.49
N ASP A 394 13.62 4.91 17.23
CA ASP A 394 12.27 5.22 17.70
C ASP A 394 11.35 5.61 16.54
N VAL A 395 11.86 6.40 15.59
CA VAL A 395 11.15 6.74 14.34
C VAL A 395 10.88 5.48 13.52
N PHE A 396 11.87 4.59 13.39
CA PHE A 396 11.72 3.31 12.69
C PHE A 396 10.68 2.41 13.37
N LYS A 397 10.67 2.36 14.70
CA LYS A 397 9.68 1.59 15.46
C LYS A 397 8.26 2.11 15.25
N LEU A 398 8.06 3.44 15.22
CA LEU A 398 6.77 4.05 14.87
C LEU A 398 6.32 3.65 13.46
N TYR A 399 7.25 3.67 12.51
CA TYR A 399 6.98 3.34 11.11
C TYR A 399 6.69 1.84 10.90
N ASP A 400 7.61 0.97 11.35
CA ASP A 400 7.58 -0.46 11.05
C ASP A 400 6.55 -1.22 11.90
N THR A 401 6.53 -0.96 13.22
CA THR A 401 5.68 -1.71 14.15
C THR A 401 4.26 -1.15 14.24
N TYR A 402 4.12 0.17 14.20
CA TYR A 402 2.83 0.83 14.40
C TYR A 402 2.23 1.41 13.10
N GLY A 403 2.96 1.32 11.97
CA GLY A 403 2.48 1.81 10.67
C GLY A 403 2.30 3.33 10.63
N PHE A 404 2.97 4.07 11.53
CA PHE A 404 2.88 5.53 11.62
C PHE A 404 3.91 6.17 10.66
N PRO A 405 3.49 6.94 9.64
CA PRO A 405 4.40 7.45 8.61
C PRO A 405 5.50 8.35 9.17
N VAL A 406 6.72 8.19 8.66
CA VAL A 406 7.87 9.03 9.09
C VAL A 406 7.62 10.51 8.80
N ASP A 407 7.08 10.85 7.64
CA ASP A 407 6.78 12.24 7.27
C ASP A 407 5.81 12.89 8.26
N LEU A 408 4.81 12.12 8.73
CA LEU A 408 3.86 12.58 9.73
C LEU A 408 4.52 12.77 11.10
N THR A 409 5.46 11.87 11.45
CA THR A 409 6.29 12.01 12.67
C THR A 409 7.11 13.29 12.61
N THR A 410 7.79 13.53 11.48
CA THR A 410 8.60 14.73 11.24
C THR A 410 7.77 16.00 11.38
N GLU A 411 6.64 16.08 10.66
CA GLU A 411 5.75 17.24 10.67
C GLU A 411 5.23 17.58 12.09
N ILE A 412 4.84 16.56 12.87
CA ILE A 412 4.34 16.77 14.24
C ILE A 412 5.46 17.27 15.17
N LEU A 413 6.67 16.74 15.01
CA LEU A 413 7.82 17.16 15.81
C LEU A 413 8.27 18.57 15.44
N GLU A 414 8.32 18.93 14.17
CA GLU A 414 8.67 20.28 13.67
C GLU A 414 7.67 21.34 14.15
N GLU A 415 6.37 21.05 14.21
CA GLU A 415 5.35 21.95 14.79
C GLU A 415 5.67 22.33 16.25
N LYS A 416 6.45 21.49 16.94
CA LYS A 416 6.88 21.68 18.34
C LYS A 416 8.34 22.10 18.49
N GLY A 417 9.04 22.37 17.38
CA GLY A 417 10.46 22.75 17.36
C GLY A 417 11.42 21.57 17.65
N LEU A 418 10.95 20.34 17.45
CA LEU A 418 11.74 19.11 17.58
C LEU A 418 12.08 18.57 16.18
N SER A 419 13.02 17.63 16.11
CA SER A 419 13.48 17.01 14.85
C SER A 419 13.60 15.49 14.97
N ILE A 420 13.84 14.81 13.86
CA ILE A 420 14.15 13.38 13.80
C ILE A 420 15.60 13.15 13.39
N ASP A 421 16.15 11.98 13.74
CA ASP A 421 17.43 11.47 13.24
C ASP A 421 17.15 10.69 11.92
N GLU A 422 17.18 11.42 10.79
CA GLU A 422 16.93 10.82 9.47
C GLU A 422 18.00 9.79 9.07
N GLU A 423 19.26 10.01 9.42
CA GLU A 423 20.35 9.09 9.07
C GLU A 423 20.18 7.77 9.83
N GLY A 424 19.90 7.82 11.12
CA GLY A 424 19.58 6.65 11.92
C GLY A 424 18.34 5.92 11.41
N PHE A 425 17.29 6.62 10.99
CA PHE A 425 16.12 6.00 10.38
C PHE A 425 16.46 5.28 9.07
N LYS A 426 17.22 5.93 8.16
CA LYS A 426 17.67 5.32 6.90
C LYS A 426 18.52 4.06 7.15
N ALA A 427 19.40 4.10 8.15
CA ALA A 427 20.22 2.96 8.54
C ALA A 427 19.37 1.78 9.05
N ALA A 428 18.37 2.04 9.91
CA ALA A 428 17.43 1.03 10.41
C ALA A 428 16.60 0.40 9.28
N MET A 429 16.13 1.21 8.33
CA MET A 429 15.41 0.75 7.13
C MET A 429 16.28 -0.18 6.25
N GLU A 430 17.56 0.16 6.05
CA GLU A 430 18.46 -0.66 5.24
C GLU A 430 18.78 -1.99 5.93
N GLN A 431 18.96 -1.99 7.24
CA GLN A 431 19.12 -3.22 8.03
C GLN A 431 17.91 -4.14 7.91
N GLN A 432 16.68 -3.58 7.93
CA GLN A 432 15.46 -4.37 7.73
C GLN A 432 15.42 -4.99 6.32
N LYS A 433 15.74 -4.19 5.30
CA LYS A 433 15.81 -4.68 3.91
C LYS A 433 16.85 -5.80 3.76
N GLN A 434 17.99 -5.65 4.43
CA GLN A 434 19.05 -6.65 4.40
C GLN A 434 18.62 -7.96 5.10
N ARG A 435 17.98 -7.88 6.29
CA ARG A 435 17.38 -9.05 6.96
C ARG A 435 16.32 -9.74 6.09
N ALA A 436 15.48 -8.95 5.42
CA ALA A 436 14.48 -9.48 4.50
C ALA A 436 15.10 -10.13 3.26
N ARG A 437 16.25 -9.61 2.76
CA ARG A 437 17.04 -10.23 1.68
C ARG A 437 17.72 -11.52 2.14
N GLU A 438 18.28 -11.52 3.34
CA GLU A 438 18.93 -12.70 3.94
C GLU A 438 17.93 -13.83 4.21
N ALA A 439 16.74 -13.49 4.72
CA ALA A 439 15.64 -14.45 4.88
C ALA A 439 15.11 -15.01 3.52
N ARG A 440 15.33 -14.29 2.41
CA ARG A 440 15.01 -14.77 1.04
C ARG A 440 16.14 -15.56 0.41
N LYS A 441 17.37 -15.55 0.97
CA LYS A 441 18.53 -16.28 0.43
C LYS A 441 18.40 -17.80 0.52
N GLU A 442 17.39 -18.33 1.20
CA GLU A 442 17.06 -19.76 1.12
C GLU A 442 16.30 -20.16 -0.17
N THR A 443 15.92 -19.19 -1.01
CA THR A 443 15.40 -19.44 -2.36
C THR A 443 16.31 -18.73 -3.35
N ASN A 444 17.37 -19.41 -3.78
CA ASN A 444 18.27 -18.97 -4.82
C ASN A 444 17.52 -18.65 -6.11
N TYR A 445 17.50 -17.38 -6.54
CA TYR A 445 17.66 -17.01 -7.94
C TYR A 445 17.99 -15.51 -8.10
N MET A 446 19.04 -15.21 -8.88
CA MET A 446 19.55 -13.92 -9.31
C MET A 446 20.27 -13.04 -8.25
N GLY A 447 21.48 -13.42 -7.87
CA GLY A 447 22.46 -12.56 -7.21
C GLY A 447 23.83 -12.65 -7.90
N ALA A 448 24.46 -11.50 -8.12
CA ALA A 448 25.67 -11.30 -8.93
C ALA A 448 26.95 -11.79 -8.23
N ASP A 449 27.15 -13.11 -8.20
CA ASP A 449 28.51 -13.69 -8.09
C ASP A 449 28.80 -14.44 -9.40
N ALA A 450 30.02 -14.35 -9.90
CA ALA A 450 30.43 -15.04 -11.11
C ALA A 450 30.17 -16.54 -10.94
N THR A 451 29.23 -17.07 -11.72
CA THR A 451 28.88 -18.50 -11.69
C THR A 451 29.71 -19.26 -12.74
N VAL A 452 29.83 -20.59 -12.60
CA VAL A 452 30.41 -21.44 -13.61
C VAL A 452 29.84 -21.19 -15.01
N TYR A 453 28.61 -20.76 -15.11
CA TYR A 453 27.92 -20.46 -16.36
C TYR A 453 28.46 -19.22 -17.11
N ASP A 454 29.18 -18.33 -16.46
CA ASP A 454 29.85 -17.17 -17.09
C ASP A 454 31.12 -17.59 -17.86
N LEU A 455 31.62 -18.81 -17.62
CA LEU A 455 32.77 -19.40 -18.34
C LEU A 455 32.35 -20.02 -19.69
N ILE A 456 31.04 -20.15 -19.96
CA ILE A 456 30.55 -20.82 -21.17
C ILE A 456 30.68 -19.88 -22.38
N ASP A 457 31.19 -20.40 -23.50
CA ASP A 457 31.35 -19.63 -24.74
C ASP A 457 30.02 -19.00 -25.16
N THR A 458 30.03 -17.69 -25.38
CA THR A 458 28.84 -16.88 -25.75
C THR A 458 28.20 -17.28 -27.08
N LYS A 459 28.89 -18.03 -27.92
CA LYS A 459 28.36 -18.57 -29.19
C LYS A 459 27.45 -19.77 -29.02
N ILE A 460 27.51 -20.44 -27.86
CA ILE A 460 26.61 -21.56 -27.56
C ILE A 460 25.24 -21.01 -27.21
N THR A 461 24.23 -21.48 -27.89
CA THR A 461 22.81 -21.14 -27.67
C THR A 461 21.98 -22.41 -27.64
N THR A 462 20.82 -22.41 -27.04
CA THR A 462 19.88 -23.55 -27.05
C THR A 462 18.60 -23.17 -27.77
N ASN A 463 18.19 -23.99 -28.75
CA ASN A 463 16.92 -23.83 -29.41
C ASN A 463 15.79 -24.51 -28.61
N PHE A 464 14.81 -23.74 -28.14
CA PHE A 464 13.67 -24.29 -27.42
C PHE A 464 12.55 -24.71 -28.38
N ILE A 465 12.17 -26.00 -28.34
CA ILE A 465 11.11 -26.60 -29.18
C ILE A 465 9.93 -27.14 -28.37
N GLY A 466 9.93 -26.89 -27.06
CA GLY A 466 9.00 -27.49 -26.10
C GLY A 466 7.59 -26.92 -26.11
N TYR A 467 7.24 -26.04 -27.03
CA TYR A 467 5.83 -25.69 -27.27
C TYR A 467 5.07 -26.80 -27.98
N ASP A 468 5.73 -27.48 -28.89
CA ASP A 468 5.12 -28.48 -29.77
C ASP A 468 5.58 -29.91 -29.45
N LYS A 469 6.75 -30.08 -28.84
CA LYS A 469 7.38 -31.38 -28.60
C LYS A 469 7.75 -31.54 -27.12
N LEU A 470 7.53 -32.75 -26.60
CA LEU A 470 7.94 -33.13 -25.22
C LEU A 470 9.13 -34.11 -25.24
N TYR A 471 9.62 -34.45 -26.41
CA TYR A 471 10.73 -35.34 -26.65
C TYR A 471 11.56 -34.88 -27.84
N CYS A 472 12.90 -34.96 -27.74
CA CYS A 472 13.80 -34.82 -28.89
C CYS A 472 15.14 -35.52 -28.63
N SER A 473 15.89 -35.73 -29.74
CA SER A 473 17.31 -36.08 -29.65
C SER A 473 18.15 -34.84 -29.92
N SER A 474 19.17 -34.60 -29.11
CA SER A 474 20.05 -33.43 -29.23
C SER A 474 21.51 -33.79 -28.90
N VAL A 475 22.44 -32.84 -29.03
CA VAL A 475 23.85 -33.06 -28.75
C VAL A 475 24.23 -32.26 -27.51
N ILE A 476 25.00 -32.83 -26.60
CA ILE A 476 25.55 -32.18 -25.43
C ILE A 476 26.59 -31.18 -25.87
N SER A 477 26.35 -29.90 -25.66
CA SER A 477 27.28 -28.81 -25.97
C SER A 477 28.18 -28.46 -24.78
N VAL A 478 27.66 -28.53 -23.53
CA VAL A 478 28.39 -28.20 -22.30
C VAL A 478 27.95 -29.10 -21.16
N LEU A 479 28.90 -29.47 -20.31
CA LEU A 479 28.68 -30.10 -19.00
C LEU A 479 29.33 -29.25 -17.92
N THR A 480 28.63 -29.07 -16.79
CA THR A 480 29.20 -28.38 -15.63
C THR A 480 28.92 -29.14 -14.34
N THR A 481 29.79 -29.03 -13.38
CA THR A 481 29.47 -29.21 -11.96
C THR A 481 28.98 -27.87 -11.38
N GLU A 482 28.84 -27.75 -10.08
CA GLU A 482 28.50 -26.47 -9.43
C GLU A 482 29.61 -25.42 -9.62
N THR A 483 30.84 -25.80 -9.79
CA THR A 483 32.02 -24.93 -9.72
C THR A 483 32.85 -24.87 -11.00
N GLU A 484 32.77 -25.86 -11.90
CA GLU A 484 33.66 -25.94 -13.06
C GLU A 484 32.99 -26.56 -14.30
N LEU A 485 33.53 -26.24 -15.47
CA LEU A 485 33.20 -26.89 -16.73
C LEU A 485 33.95 -28.24 -16.77
N VAL A 486 33.22 -29.31 -17.15
CA VAL A 486 33.77 -30.66 -17.22
C VAL A 486 33.49 -31.29 -18.59
N ASN A 487 34.28 -32.28 -18.97
CA ASN A 487 34.09 -33.04 -20.20
C ASN A 487 33.18 -34.28 -20.00
N GLU A 488 33.03 -34.71 -18.76
CA GLU A 488 32.26 -35.89 -18.38
C GLU A 488 31.55 -35.68 -17.04
N LEU A 489 30.32 -36.17 -16.93
CA LEU A 489 29.61 -36.37 -15.67
C LEU A 489 29.34 -37.86 -15.49
N SER A 490 29.81 -38.43 -14.38
CA SER A 490 29.69 -39.85 -14.03
C SER A 490 28.59 -40.09 -13.00
N GLU A 491 28.20 -41.37 -12.84
CA GLU A 491 27.16 -41.80 -11.90
C GLU A 491 27.35 -41.22 -10.47
N GLY A 492 26.27 -40.71 -9.94
CA GLY A 492 26.21 -40.01 -8.65
C GLY A 492 26.61 -38.53 -8.69
N MET A 493 27.14 -38.03 -9.80
CA MET A 493 27.50 -36.60 -9.91
C MET A 493 26.26 -35.74 -10.22
N THR A 494 26.16 -34.62 -9.50
CA THR A 494 25.21 -33.55 -9.78
C THR A 494 25.87 -32.51 -10.68
N GLY A 495 25.12 -32.02 -11.68
CA GLY A 495 25.65 -31.02 -12.59
C GLY A 495 24.57 -30.42 -13.49
N THR A 496 25.01 -29.68 -14.51
CA THR A 496 24.13 -29.09 -15.52
C THR A 496 24.53 -29.54 -16.92
N ILE A 497 23.58 -30.03 -17.66
CA ILE A 497 23.71 -30.39 -19.07
C ILE A 497 23.12 -29.29 -19.94
N ILE A 498 23.87 -28.79 -20.91
CA ILE A 498 23.40 -27.85 -21.93
C ILE A 498 23.51 -28.54 -23.30
N VAL A 499 22.44 -28.43 -24.06
CA VAL A 499 22.28 -29.06 -25.38
C VAL A 499 21.91 -28.03 -26.46
N ASP A 500 22.03 -28.42 -27.75
CA ASP A 500 21.74 -27.50 -28.84
C ASP A 500 20.23 -27.27 -29.02
N GLU A 501 19.42 -28.30 -28.80
CA GLU A 501 17.95 -28.24 -28.94
C GLU A 501 17.28 -28.92 -27.73
N THR A 502 16.26 -28.30 -27.13
CA THR A 502 15.57 -28.86 -25.96
C THR A 502 14.07 -28.69 -25.98
N PRO A 503 13.30 -29.73 -25.52
CA PRO A 503 11.88 -29.59 -25.25
C PRO A 503 11.58 -29.07 -23.84
N PHE A 504 12.59 -28.92 -22.97
CA PHE A 504 12.44 -28.49 -21.58
C PHE A 504 12.26 -26.99 -21.49
N TYR A 505 11.17 -26.56 -20.87
CA TYR A 505 10.92 -25.16 -20.57
C TYR A 505 11.75 -24.71 -19.36
N ALA A 506 12.53 -23.67 -19.55
CA ALA A 506 13.33 -23.09 -18.45
C ALA A 506 12.47 -22.15 -17.59
N THR A 507 12.71 -22.14 -16.29
CA THR A 507 12.03 -21.23 -15.34
C THR A 507 12.06 -19.79 -15.83
N MET A 508 10.89 -19.23 -16.11
CA MET A 508 10.70 -17.88 -16.61
C MET A 508 9.25 -17.41 -16.42
N GLY A 509 9.02 -16.09 -16.21
CA GLY A 509 7.68 -15.51 -16.15
C GLY A 509 6.77 -16.06 -15.05
N GLY A 510 7.37 -16.61 -13.97
CA GLY A 510 6.65 -17.22 -12.86
C GLY A 510 6.26 -18.68 -13.07
N GLN A 511 6.52 -19.27 -14.26
CA GLN A 511 6.36 -20.69 -14.50
C GLN A 511 7.63 -21.45 -14.07
N GLN A 512 7.47 -22.52 -13.30
CA GLN A 512 8.54 -23.44 -12.90
C GLN A 512 9.10 -24.17 -14.13
N GLY A 513 10.40 -24.43 -14.12
CA GLY A 513 11.10 -25.22 -15.12
C GLY A 513 10.63 -26.67 -15.15
N ASP A 514 10.79 -27.30 -16.31
CA ASP A 514 10.42 -28.70 -16.46
C ASP A 514 11.40 -29.64 -15.78
N THR A 515 10.90 -30.78 -15.44
CA THR A 515 11.65 -31.96 -14.97
C THR A 515 11.54 -33.10 -15.99
N GLY A 516 12.37 -34.10 -15.85
CA GLY A 516 12.33 -35.28 -16.76
C GLY A 516 13.69 -35.99 -16.82
N PHE A 517 13.98 -36.59 -17.96
CA PHE A 517 15.18 -37.42 -18.13
C PHE A 517 15.95 -37.09 -19.41
N ILE A 518 17.29 -37.21 -19.32
CA ILE A 518 18.18 -37.20 -20.46
C ILE A 518 18.87 -38.58 -20.48
N THR A 519 18.81 -39.29 -21.61
CA THR A 519 19.30 -40.68 -21.71
C THR A 519 20.21 -40.86 -22.89
N VAL A 520 21.13 -41.81 -22.77
CA VAL A 520 21.94 -42.34 -23.88
C VAL A 520 22.34 -43.77 -23.59
N GLY A 521 21.88 -44.71 -24.42
CA GLY A 521 22.09 -46.15 -24.18
C GLY A 521 21.49 -46.58 -22.84
N GLU A 522 22.33 -47.02 -21.90
CA GLU A 522 21.89 -47.34 -20.52
C GLU A 522 22.18 -46.23 -19.51
N SER A 523 22.76 -45.11 -19.93
CA SER A 523 23.05 -43.96 -19.04
C SER A 523 21.79 -43.08 -18.91
N GLU A 524 21.55 -42.61 -17.69
CA GLU A 524 20.39 -41.83 -17.33
C GLU A 524 20.80 -40.64 -16.44
N PHE A 525 20.27 -39.46 -16.78
CA PHE A 525 20.39 -38.21 -16.02
C PHE A 525 18.99 -37.72 -15.67
N GLU A 526 18.69 -37.64 -14.39
CA GLU A 526 17.42 -37.11 -13.86
C GLU A 526 17.49 -35.57 -13.78
N VAL A 527 16.68 -34.91 -14.58
CA VAL A 527 16.55 -33.43 -14.56
C VAL A 527 15.55 -33.04 -13.50
N VAL A 528 16.01 -32.35 -12.46
CA VAL A 528 15.19 -31.89 -11.32
C VAL A 528 14.76 -30.43 -11.47
N ASP A 529 15.48 -29.62 -12.28
CA ASP A 529 15.11 -28.24 -12.63
C ASP A 529 15.69 -27.86 -13.99
N THR A 530 15.04 -26.94 -14.66
CA THR A 530 15.49 -26.38 -15.94
C THR A 530 15.58 -24.87 -15.82
N ILE A 531 16.77 -24.31 -16.00
CA ILE A 531 17.10 -22.91 -15.76
C ILE A 531 17.45 -22.16 -17.03
N LYS A 532 17.06 -20.87 -17.08
CA LYS A 532 17.48 -19.97 -18.17
C LYS A 532 18.81 -19.33 -17.84
N LEU A 533 19.77 -19.45 -18.74
CA LEU A 533 21.11 -18.88 -18.63
C LEU A 533 21.28 -17.67 -19.57
N LYS A 534 22.29 -16.85 -19.32
CA LYS A 534 22.65 -15.71 -20.18
C LYS A 534 22.94 -16.19 -21.62
N GLY A 535 22.59 -15.37 -22.61
CA GLY A 535 22.86 -15.68 -24.03
C GLY A 535 21.88 -16.69 -24.65
N GLY A 536 20.69 -16.89 -24.09
CA GLY A 536 19.65 -17.76 -24.66
C GLY A 536 19.90 -19.25 -24.45
N ARG A 537 20.75 -19.62 -23.50
CA ARG A 537 21.04 -21.02 -23.13
C ARG A 537 20.03 -21.56 -22.14
N VAL A 538 19.79 -22.86 -22.19
CA VAL A 538 18.98 -23.61 -21.24
C VAL A 538 19.84 -24.64 -20.53
N GLY A 539 19.90 -24.58 -19.20
CA GLY A 539 20.63 -25.54 -18.37
C GLY A 539 19.67 -26.55 -17.74
N HIS A 540 19.94 -27.84 -17.96
CA HIS A 540 19.19 -28.92 -17.33
C HIS A 540 19.98 -29.34 -16.08
N VAL A 541 19.48 -28.97 -14.91
CA VAL A 541 20.12 -29.24 -13.61
C VAL A 541 19.61 -30.58 -13.09
N GLY A 542 20.55 -31.45 -12.69
CA GLY A 542 20.15 -32.78 -12.24
C GLY A 542 21.32 -33.65 -11.78
N THR A 543 21.07 -34.95 -11.71
CA THR A 543 22.02 -35.95 -11.24
C THR A 543 22.11 -37.11 -12.20
N VAL A 544 23.33 -37.62 -12.44
CA VAL A 544 23.52 -38.87 -13.20
C VAL A 544 23.08 -40.03 -12.30
N THR A 545 21.96 -40.67 -12.63
CA THR A 545 21.41 -41.81 -11.86
C THR A 545 22.06 -43.11 -12.29
N LYS A 546 22.57 -43.17 -13.54
CA LYS A 546 23.23 -44.36 -14.09
C LYS A 546 24.21 -43.97 -15.20
N GLY A 547 25.38 -44.56 -15.22
CA GLY A 547 26.38 -44.47 -16.29
C GLY A 547 27.13 -43.15 -16.35
N SER A 548 27.38 -42.60 -17.55
CA SER A 548 28.10 -41.32 -17.70
C SER A 548 27.66 -40.57 -18.97
N PHE A 549 27.91 -39.26 -19.00
CA PHE A 549 27.62 -38.31 -20.08
C PHE A 549 28.86 -37.54 -20.47
N ASN A 550 29.16 -37.47 -21.78
CA ASN A 550 30.29 -36.74 -22.31
C ASN A 550 29.87 -35.61 -23.25
N VAL A 551 30.63 -34.52 -23.29
CA VAL A 551 30.43 -33.44 -24.27
C VAL A 551 30.53 -34.00 -25.68
N GLY A 552 29.63 -33.54 -26.58
CA GLY A 552 29.53 -34.00 -27.97
C GLY A 552 28.70 -35.29 -28.16
N THR A 553 28.21 -35.89 -27.07
CA THR A 553 27.37 -37.10 -27.15
C THR A 553 25.94 -36.73 -27.59
N LYS A 554 25.40 -37.51 -28.48
CA LYS A 554 23.98 -37.43 -28.86
C LYS A 554 23.15 -38.13 -27.80
N VAL A 555 22.17 -37.41 -27.24
CA VAL A 555 21.29 -37.85 -26.15
C VAL A 555 19.83 -37.65 -26.49
N ASP A 556 18.97 -38.41 -25.85
CA ASP A 556 17.51 -38.30 -25.95
C ASP A 556 16.97 -37.58 -24.70
N LEU A 557 16.19 -36.54 -24.94
CA LEU A 557 15.55 -35.72 -23.92
C LEU A 557 14.07 -36.04 -23.83
N SER A 558 13.55 -36.26 -22.63
CA SER A 558 12.14 -36.55 -22.36
C SER A 558 11.63 -35.75 -21.17
N VAL A 559 10.71 -34.84 -21.41
CA VAL A 559 10.03 -34.06 -20.38
C VAL A 559 9.04 -34.94 -19.62
N ASP A 560 8.91 -34.72 -18.29
CA ASP A 560 7.81 -35.32 -17.53
C ASP A 560 6.48 -34.74 -18.04
N THR A 561 5.78 -35.58 -18.78
CA THR A 561 4.51 -35.18 -19.43
C THR A 561 3.39 -34.89 -18.46
N ALA A 562 3.36 -35.57 -17.30
CA ALA A 562 2.35 -35.34 -16.28
C ALA A 562 2.56 -34.00 -15.56
N SER A 563 3.80 -33.72 -15.17
CA SER A 563 4.22 -32.46 -14.58
C SER A 563 3.94 -31.27 -15.51
N ARG A 564 4.39 -31.36 -16.78
CA ARG A 564 4.17 -30.35 -17.82
C ARG A 564 2.67 -30.10 -18.07
N SER A 565 1.88 -31.15 -18.18
CA SER A 565 0.43 -31.04 -18.40
C SER A 565 -0.26 -30.31 -17.26
N ASN A 566 0.11 -30.59 -16.01
CA ASN A 566 -0.45 -29.90 -14.85
C ASN A 566 0.01 -28.44 -14.78
N THR A 567 1.27 -28.17 -15.09
CA THR A 567 1.79 -26.80 -15.20
C THR A 567 1.04 -25.99 -16.27
N CYS A 568 0.79 -26.56 -17.45
CA CYS A 568 -0.01 -25.91 -18.51
C CYS A 568 -1.44 -25.57 -18.07
N LYS A 569 -2.08 -26.48 -17.31
CA LYS A 569 -3.43 -26.23 -16.73
C LYS A 569 -3.41 -25.07 -15.76
N ASN A 570 -2.47 -25.08 -14.82
CA ASN A 570 -2.31 -24.03 -13.83
C ASN A 570 -1.96 -22.67 -14.48
N HIS A 571 -1.11 -22.68 -15.52
CA HIS A 571 -0.75 -21.45 -16.23
C HIS A 571 -1.93 -20.85 -17.01
N SER A 572 -2.63 -21.67 -17.76
CA SER A 572 -3.81 -21.20 -18.51
C SER A 572 -4.93 -20.74 -17.57
N ALA A 573 -5.13 -21.45 -16.45
CA ALA A 573 -6.07 -21.02 -15.41
C ALA A 573 -5.68 -19.67 -14.79
N THR A 574 -4.38 -19.34 -14.70
CA THR A 574 -3.90 -18.05 -14.21
C THR A 574 -4.37 -16.90 -15.10
N HIS A 575 -4.31 -17.03 -16.42
CA HIS A 575 -4.82 -16.03 -17.36
C HIS A 575 -6.34 -15.85 -17.25
N VAL A 576 -7.08 -16.95 -17.15
CA VAL A 576 -8.54 -16.90 -16.95
C VAL A 576 -8.89 -16.27 -15.60
N LEU A 577 -8.14 -16.57 -14.54
CA LEU A 577 -8.29 -15.99 -13.21
C LEU A 577 -8.05 -14.48 -13.21
N GLN A 578 -6.99 -14.02 -13.88
CA GLN A 578 -6.68 -12.59 -13.96
C GLN A 578 -7.84 -11.80 -14.57
N GLU A 579 -8.41 -12.24 -15.67
CA GLU A 579 -9.53 -11.56 -16.30
C GLU A 579 -10.81 -11.67 -15.44
N ALA A 580 -11.06 -12.81 -14.81
CA ALA A 580 -12.17 -12.97 -13.86
C ALA A 580 -12.08 -11.99 -12.68
N LEU A 581 -10.88 -11.80 -12.12
CA LEU A 581 -10.63 -10.81 -11.08
C LEU A 581 -10.90 -9.39 -11.58
N ARG A 582 -10.51 -9.04 -12.79
CA ARG A 582 -10.79 -7.74 -13.39
C ARG A 582 -12.29 -7.48 -13.58
N ILE A 583 -13.02 -8.50 -14.00
CA ILE A 583 -14.48 -8.42 -14.16
C ILE A 583 -15.19 -8.21 -12.82
N VAL A 584 -14.72 -8.85 -11.76
CA VAL A 584 -15.38 -8.80 -10.45
C VAL A 584 -14.96 -7.59 -9.64
N LEU A 585 -13.65 -7.25 -9.64
CA LEU A 585 -13.07 -6.22 -8.78
C LEU A 585 -12.82 -4.89 -9.51
N GLY A 586 -12.71 -4.92 -10.84
CA GLY A 586 -12.47 -3.74 -11.66
C GLY A 586 -11.11 -3.71 -12.37
N GLY A 587 -10.96 -2.75 -13.29
CA GLY A 587 -9.81 -2.63 -14.18
C GLY A 587 -8.46 -2.32 -13.50
N HIS A 588 -8.45 -1.94 -12.21
CA HIS A 588 -7.24 -1.68 -11.44
C HIS A 588 -6.48 -2.96 -11.03
N VAL A 589 -7.08 -4.13 -11.24
CA VAL A 589 -6.42 -5.42 -10.97
C VAL A 589 -5.32 -5.64 -12.00
N GLU A 590 -4.08 -5.69 -11.51
CA GLU A 590 -2.87 -5.94 -12.28
C GLU A 590 -2.04 -7.03 -11.59
N GLN A 591 -1.38 -7.87 -12.37
CA GLN A 591 -0.45 -8.85 -11.81
C GLN A 591 0.73 -8.14 -11.13
N LYS A 592 1.04 -8.53 -9.90
CA LYS A 592 2.23 -8.10 -9.14
C LYS A 592 3.21 -9.25 -8.88
N GLY A 593 2.79 -10.47 -9.13
CA GLY A 593 3.61 -11.67 -9.06
C GLY A 593 2.81 -12.89 -9.50
N SER A 594 3.51 -13.92 -9.95
CA SER A 594 2.93 -15.21 -10.31
C SER A 594 3.89 -16.33 -9.97
N LEU A 595 3.37 -17.47 -9.56
CA LEU A 595 4.09 -18.73 -9.46
C LEU A 595 3.18 -19.85 -9.93
N VAL A 596 3.62 -20.55 -10.97
CA VAL A 596 2.90 -21.65 -11.57
C VAL A 596 3.76 -22.90 -11.46
N THR A 597 3.29 -23.88 -10.71
CA THR A 597 3.93 -25.19 -10.48
C THR A 597 3.00 -26.30 -10.95
N PRO A 598 3.45 -27.55 -11.06
CA PRO A 598 2.57 -28.69 -11.35
C PRO A 598 1.45 -28.88 -10.33
N ASP A 599 1.70 -28.48 -9.06
CA ASP A 599 0.80 -28.75 -7.95
C ASP A 599 -0.28 -27.70 -7.79
N ARG A 600 0.08 -26.43 -8.03
CA ARG A 600 -0.81 -25.26 -7.80
C ARG A 600 -0.38 -24.03 -8.58
N LEU A 601 -1.27 -23.06 -8.64
CA LEU A 601 -0.95 -21.70 -9.05
C LEU A 601 -1.04 -20.73 -7.86
N ARG A 602 -0.20 -19.69 -7.90
CA ARG A 602 -0.24 -18.54 -7.01
C ARG A 602 -0.24 -17.27 -7.84
N PHE A 603 -1.16 -16.38 -7.54
CA PHE A 603 -1.32 -15.13 -8.25
C PHE A 603 -1.39 -13.96 -7.29
N ASP A 604 -0.44 -13.04 -7.40
CA ASP A 604 -0.35 -11.82 -6.61
C ASP A 604 -0.84 -10.65 -7.47
N PHE A 605 -1.81 -9.88 -6.99
CA PHE A 605 -2.46 -8.82 -7.76
C PHE A 605 -2.72 -7.57 -6.92
N SER A 606 -2.82 -6.41 -7.62
CA SER A 606 -3.16 -5.14 -6.97
C SER A 606 -4.63 -5.12 -6.57
N HIS A 607 -4.89 -5.02 -5.26
CA HIS A 607 -6.21 -4.74 -4.71
C HIS A 607 -6.07 -4.25 -3.27
N PHE A 608 -6.92 -3.30 -2.87
CA PHE A 608 -6.78 -2.51 -1.64
C PHE A 608 -7.48 -3.11 -0.41
N SER A 609 -8.37 -4.11 -0.58
CA SER A 609 -9.10 -4.77 0.51
C SER A 609 -9.07 -6.29 0.39
N ALA A 610 -9.40 -7.01 1.46
CA ALA A 610 -9.70 -8.42 1.37
C ALA A 610 -10.95 -8.64 0.51
N MET A 611 -10.95 -9.71 -0.29
CA MET A 611 -12.12 -10.08 -1.09
C MET A 611 -13.20 -10.66 -0.17
N THR A 612 -14.45 -10.36 -0.50
CA THR A 612 -15.61 -10.96 0.17
C THR A 612 -15.84 -12.40 -0.31
N GLU A 613 -16.56 -13.19 0.47
CA GLU A 613 -16.93 -14.56 0.07
C GLU A 613 -17.74 -14.59 -1.22
N GLU A 614 -18.58 -13.57 -1.46
CA GLU A 614 -19.34 -13.43 -2.69
C GLU A 614 -18.44 -13.11 -3.88
N GLU A 615 -17.47 -12.22 -3.73
CA GLU A 615 -16.48 -11.90 -4.76
C GLU A 615 -15.63 -13.11 -5.12
N LEU A 616 -15.14 -13.85 -4.13
CA LEU A 616 -14.39 -15.09 -4.31
C LEU A 616 -15.23 -16.16 -5.04
N SER A 617 -16.46 -16.37 -4.61
CA SER A 617 -17.39 -17.32 -5.23
C SER A 617 -17.70 -16.95 -6.67
N ARG A 618 -17.87 -15.65 -6.96
CA ARG A 618 -18.11 -15.14 -8.31
C ARG A 618 -16.90 -15.33 -9.23
N VAL A 619 -15.67 -15.06 -8.73
CA VAL A 619 -14.44 -15.30 -9.48
C VAL A 619 -14.29 -16.78 -9.80
N GLU A 620 -14.42 -17.67 -8.80
CA GLU A 620 -14.33 -19.12 -8.97
C GLU A 620 -15.36 -19.62 -9.99
N LYS A 621 -16.58 -19.10 -9.91
CA LYS A 621 -17.65 -19.42 -10.88
C LYS A 621 -17.27 -19.02 -12.30
N ILE A 622 -16.83 -17.77 -12.52
CA ILE A 622 -16.44 -17.29 -13.85
C ILE A 622 -15.34 -18.17 -14.44
N VAL A 623 -14.31 -18.51 -13.66
CA VAL A 623 -13.22 -19.36 -14.13
C VAL A 623 -13.73 -20.74 -14.54
N ASN A 624 -14.57 -21.38 -13.73
CA ASN A 624 -15.14 -22.71 -14.06
C ASN A 624 -16.13 -22.64 -15.23
N ASP A 625 -16.89 -21.55 -15.38
CA ASP A 625 -17.75 -21.35 -16.55
C ASP A 625 -16.89 -21.31 -17.83
N LYS A 626 -15.76 -20.56 -17.83
CA LYS A 626 -14.83 -20.48 -18.98
C LYS A 626 -14.11 -21.80 -19.27
N ILE A 627 -13.86 -22.61 -18.27
CA ILE A 627 -13.38 -23.98 -18.44
C ILE A 627 -14.44 -24.82 -19.15
N SER A 628 -15.70 -24.72 -18.73
CA SER A 628 -16.83 -25.49 -19.27
C SER A 628 -17.22 -25.05 -20.67
N GLU A 629 -16.96 -23.81 -21.06
CA GLU A 629 -17.19 -23.30 -22.43
C GLU A 629 -16.23 -23.94 -23.45
N ALA A 630 -15.19 -24.64 -23.02
CA ALA A 630 -14.21 -25.34 -23.90
C ALA A 630 -13.59 -24.38 -24.94
N ILE A 631 -13.12 -23.22 -24.49
CA ILE A 631 -12.59 -22.17 -25.36
C ILE A 631 -11.22 -22.61 -25.91
N GLU A 632 -10.99 -22.40 -27.20
CA GLU A 632 -9.71 -22.61 -27.83
C GLU A 632 -8.66 -21.63 -27.32
N VAL A 633 -7.46 -22.12 -27.02
CA VAL A 633 -6.32 -21.32 -26.57
C VAL A 633 -5.30 -21.24 -27.68
N GLU A 634 -5.28 -20.09 -28.36
CA GLU A 634 -4.38 -19.82 -29.47
C GLU A 634 -3.15 -19.04 -29.01
N THR A 635 -2.02 -19.35 -29.64
CA THR A 635 -0.80 -18.56 -29.50
C THR A 635 -0.46 -17.87 -30.79
N LYS A 636 -0.24 -16.54 -30.74
CA LYS A 636 0.15 -15.70 -31.88
C LYS A 636 1.50 -15.03 -31.61
N VAL A 637 2.38 -15.05 -32.58
CA VAL A 637 3.65 -14.31 -32.55
C VAL A 637 3.48 -13.10 -33.45
N LEU A 638 3.46 -11.91 -32.87
CA LEU A 638 3.08 -10.66 -33.55
C LEU A 638 4.09 -9.55 -33.23
N PRO A 639 4.27 -8.56 -34.14
CA PRO A 639 4.86 -7.31 -33.79
C PRO A 639 4.12 -6.65 -32.61
N ILE A 640 4.84 -6.00 -31.69
CA ILE A 640 4.27 -5.46 -30.45
C ILE A 640 3.10 -4.50 -30.72
N GLU A 641 3.19 -3.71 -31.79
CA GLU A 641 2.14 -2.76 -32.16
C GLU A 641 0.86 -3.46 -32.68
N GLU A 642 0.99 -4.58 -33.34
CA GLU A 642 -0.16 -5.40 -33.75
C GLU A 642 -0.79 -6.11 -32.56
N ALA A 643 0.05 -6.60 -31.63
CA ALA A 643 -0.42 -7.23 -30.42
C ALA A 643 -1.22 -6.25 -29.54
N LYS A 644 -0.80 -4.98 -29.45
CA LYS A 644 -1.56 -3.93 -28.76
C LYS A 644 -2.90 -3.64 -29.46
N LYS A 645 -2.94 -3.62 -30.79
CA LYS A 645 -4.17 -3.35 -31.55
C LYS A 645 -5.26 -4.41 -31.36
N ILE A 646 -4.89 -5.67 -31.13
CA ILE A 646 -5.86 -6.73 -30.80
C ILE A 646 -6.29 -6.73 -29.32
N GLY A 647 -5.83 -5.73 -28.53
CA GLY A 647 -6.15 -5.57 -27.11
C GLY A 647 -5.37 -6.49 -26.17
N ALA A 648 -4.23 -7.03 -26.62
CA ALA A 648 -3.38 -7.86 -25.77
C ALA A 648 -2.70 -7.02 -24.67
N LYS A 649 -2.74 -7.53 -23.45
CA LYS A 649 -2.21 -6.85 -22.24
C LYS A 649 -0.76 -7.27 -22.00
N ALA A 650 0.12 -6.28 -21.79
CA ALA A 650 1.47 -6.50 -21.29
C ALA A 650 1.41 -6.61 -19.75
N LEU A 651 2.02 -7.65 -19.18
CA LEU A 651 1.86 -7.98 -17.76
C LEU A 651 2.95 -7.39 -16.86
N PHE A 652 4.06 -6.89 -17.42
CA PHE A 652 5.18 -6.30 -16.67
C PHE A 652 5.72 -5.08 -17.37
N ASP A 653 6.36 -4.16 -16.63
CA ASP A 653 7.23 -3.09 -17.15
C ASP A 653 8.50 -3.67 -17.82
N GLU A 654 8.43 -4.86 -18.38
CA GLU A 654 9.55 -5.51 -19.05
C GLU A 654 9.77 -4.89 -20.43
N LYS A 655 11.03 -4.77 -20.81
CA LYS A 655 11.42 -4.41 -22.17
C LYS A 655 11.11 -5.61 -23.08
N TYR A 656 9.92 -5.60 -23.67
CA TYR A 656 9.59 -6.57 -24.72
C TYR A 656 10.38 -6.26 -25.98
N GLY A 657 10.79 -7.29 -26.71
CA GLY A 657 11.38 -7.14 -28.04
C GLY A 657 10.34 -6.63 -29.06
N ASP A 658 10.80 -6.36 -30.27
CA ASP A 658 9.94 -5.92 -31.39
C ASP A 658 8.82 -6.90 -31.73
N VAL A 659 9.00 -8.18 -31.38
CA VAL A 659 8.06 -9.27 -31.61
C VAL A 659 7.73 -9.94 -30.28
N VAL A 660 6.45 -10.15 -30.02
CA VAL A 660 5.92 -10.71 -28.77
C VAL A 660 5.04 -11.92 -29.03
N ARG A 661 5.04 -12.87 -28.09
CA ARG A 661 4.14 -14.00 -28.05
C ARG A 661 2.89 -13.64 -27.26
N VAL A 662 1.72 -13.75 -27.88
CA VAL A 662 0.41 -13.46 -27.29
C VAL A 662 -0.36 -14.76 -27.13
N VAL A 663 -0.83 -15.03 -25.93
CA VAL A 663 -1.74 -16.15 -25.64
C VAL A 663 -3.16 -15.60 -25.58
N CYS A 664 -4.03 -16.17 -26.41
CA CYS A 664 -5.43 -15.77 -26.53
C CYS A 664 -6.33 -16.92 -26.05
N VAL A 665 -7.13 -16.68 -25.03
CA VAL A 665 -8.22 -17.56 -24.60
C VAL A 665 -9.51 -17.03 -25.26
N GLY A 666 -9.71 -17.38 -26.53
CA GLY A 666 -10.74 -16.77 -27.37
C GLY A 666 -10.70 -15.23 -27.32
N GLU A 667 -11.85 -14.59 -27.07
CA GLU A 667 -11.94 -13.15 -26.84
C GLU A 667 -11.90 -12.78 -25.35
N PHE A 668 -11.87 -13.78 -24.44
CA PHE A 668 -11.97 -13.53 -23.00
C PHE A 668 -10.68 -12.96 -22.38
N SER A 669 -9.51 -13.52 -22.72
CA SER A 669 -8.21 -13.03 -22.27
C SER A 669 -7.20 -13.04 -23.40
N LYS A 670 -6.42 -11.95 -23.55
CA LYS A 670 -5.32 -11.81 -24.50
C LYS A 670 -4.14 -11.18 -23.76
N GLU A 671 -3.05 -11.94 -23.60
CA GLU A 671 -1.93 -11.51 -22.75
C GLU A 671 -0.57 -11.88 -23.37
N PHE A 672 0.43 -11.02 -23.13
CA PHE A 672 1.83 -11.32 -23.50
C PHE A 672 2.34 -12.42 -22.58
N CYS A 673 2.62 -13.60 -23.12
CA CYS A 673 3.07 -14.73 -22.33
C CYS A 673 4.00 -15.67 -23.09
N GLY A 674 5.18 -15.95 -22.50
CA GLY A 674 6.16 -16.91 -23.01
C GLY A 674 6.00 -18.34 -22.46
N GLY A 675 5.01 -18.59 -21.59
CA GLY A 675 4.82 -19.88 -20.94
C GLY A 675 4.16 -20.95 -21.79
N THR A 676 4.01 -22.15 -21.22
CA THR A 676 3.31 -23.27 -21.85
C THR A 676 1.85 -23.32 -21.39
N HIS A 677 0.95 -23.64 -22.30
CA HIS A 677 -0.50 -23.61 -22.10
C HIS A 677 -1.20 -24.84 -22.60
N VAL A 678 -2.45 -25.04 -22.19
CA VAL A 678 -3.36 -26.00 -22.76
C VAL A 678 -3.82 -25.52 -24.15
N SER A 679 -4.28 -26.39 -25.01
CA SER A 679 -4.86 -26.04 -26.33
C SER A 679 -6.33 -25.64 -26.23
N ASN A 680 -7.00 -26.08 -25.14
CA ASN A 680 -8.41 -25.80 -24.88
C ASN A 680 -8.66 -25.70 -23.39
N THR A 681 -9.50 -24.73 -22.95
CA THR A 681 -9.78 -24.53 -21.52
C THR A 681 -10.39 -25.76 -20.84
N ALA A 682 -11.09 -26.63 -21.55
CA ALA A 682 -11.64 -27.88 -21.01
C ALA A 682 -10.56 -28.81 -20.45
N GLU A 683 -9.31 -28.72 -20.93
CA GLU A 683 -8.20 -29.52 -20.41
C GLU A 683 -7.83 -29.17 -18.97
N ILE A 684 -8.17 -27.97 -18.50
CA ILE A 684 -7.99 -27.53 -17.11
C ILE A 684 -8.85 -28.36 -16.16
N LYS A 685 -9.98 -28.89 -16.63
CA LYS A 685 -10.96 -29.73 -15.95
C LYS A 685 -11.76 -29.02 -14.87
N ALA A 686 -11.12 -28.55 -13.80
CA ALA A 686 -11.74 -27.87 -12.69
C ALA A 686 -10.76 -26.86 -12.09
N PHE A 687 -11.32 -25.84 -11.45
CA PHE A 687 -10.57 -24.80 -10.74
C PHE A 687 -11.14 -24.61 -9.32
N LYS A 688 -10.28 -24.50 -8.31
CA LYS A 688 -10.67 -24.26 -6.93
C LYS A 688 -9.79 -23.22 -6.28
N LEU A 689 -10.37 -22.15 -5.76
CA LEU A 689 -9.70 -21.19 -4.89
C LEU A 689 -9.46 -21.83 -3.51
N ILE A 690 -8.21 -21.79 -3.04
CA ILE A 690 -7.81 -22.37 -1.74
C ILE A 690 -7.66 -21.28 -0.69
N SER A 691 -7.04 -20.16 -1.04
CA SER A 691 -6.82 -19.04 -0.11
C SER A 691 -6.79 -17.71 -0.83
N GLU A 692 -7.18 -16.66 -0.09
CA GLU A 692 -6.97 -15.27 -0.45
C GLU A 692 -6.39 -14.55 0.76
N THR A 693 -5.21 -13.92 0.60
CA THR A 693 -4.47 -13.28 1.71
C THR A 693 -3.79 -11.99 1.28
N GLY A 694 -3.51 -11.10 2.24
CA GLY A 694 -2.68 -9.92 2.00
C GLY A 694 -1.19 -10.28 2.08
N VAL A 695 -0.42 -9.83 1.10
CA VAL A 695 1.06 -10.02 1.04
C VAL A 695 1.78 -8.73 1.39
N ALA A 696 1.28 -7.63 0.88
CA ALA A 696 1.79 -6.29 1.14
C ALA A 696 0.62 -5.28 1.06
N ALA A 697 0.87 -4.04 1.43
CA ALA A 697 -0.12 -3.00 1.28
C ALA A 697 -0.55 -2.87 -0.20
N GLY A 698 -1.84 -3.00 -0.47
CA GLY A 698 -2.39 -2.95 -1.81
C GLY A 698 -2.09 -4.16 -2.70
N ILE A 699 -1.55 -5.26 -2.15
CA ILE A 699 -1.29 -6.49 -2.89
C ILE A 699 -1.97 -7.67 -2.19
N ARG A 700 -2.82 -8.35 -2.94
CA ARG A 700 -3.52 -9.56 -2.52
C ARG A 700 -2.93 -10.77 -3.23
N ARG A 701 -2.99 -11.91 -2.59
CA ARG A 701 -2.52 -13.21 -3.10
C ARG A 701 -3.65 -14.20 -3.14
N ILE A 702 -3.82 -14.85 -4.27
CA ILE A 702 -4.67 -16.03 -4.44
C ILE A 702 -3.80 -17.25 -4.65
N GLU A 703 -4.15 -18.35 -3.99
CA GLU A 703 -3.67 -19.68 -4.32
C GLU A 703 -4.84 -20.54 -4.79
N ALA A 704 -4.62 -21.30 -5.87
CA ALA A 704 -5.65 -22.13 -6.46
C ALA A 704 -5.10 -23.43 -7.01
N LEU A 705 -5.99 -24.41 -7.17
CA LEU A 705 -5.73 -25.73 -7.75
C LEU A 705 -6.49 -25.90 -9.05
N THR A 706 -5.95 -26.76 -9.93
CA THR A 706 -6.63 -27.17 -11.16
C THR A 706 -6.61 -28.70 -11.33
N GLY A 707 -7.41 -29.18 -12.27
CA GLY A 707 -7.36 -30.56 -12.69
C GLY A 707 -7.66 -31.57 -11.58
N ASN A 708 -6.87 -32.62 -11.55
CA ASN A 708 -7.05 -33.71 -10.58
C ASN A 708 -6.75 -33.26 -9.15
N ALA A 709 -5.90 -32.25 -8.93
CA ALA A 709 -5.61 -31.74 -7.59
C ALA A 709 -6.87 -31.21 -6.90
N VAL A 710 -7.85 -30.68 -7.63
CA VAL A 710 -9.15 -30.26 -7.08
C VAL A 710 -9.93 -31.48 -6.53
N PHE A 711 -9.92 -32.61 -7.22
CA PHE A 711 -10.62 -33.81 -6.75
C PHE A 711 -9.94 -34.41 -5.53
N GLU A 712 -8.61 -34.43 -5.49
CA GLU A 712 -7.87 -34.90 -4.31
C GLU A 712 -8.11 -33.98 -3.10
N TYR A 713 -8.19 -32.68 -3.32
CA TYR A 713 -8.56 -31.70 -2.27
C TYR A 713 -9.96 -32.00 -1.67
N TYR A 714 -10.96 -32.25 -2.52
CA TYR A 714 -12.30 -32.60 -2.03
C TYR A 714 -12.35 -33.97 -1.35
N LYS A 715 -11.60 -34.96 -1.82
CA LYS A 715 -11.45 -36.26 -1.14
C LYS A 715 -10.84 -36.11 0.25
N ASP A 716 -9.83 -35.25 0.41
CA ASP A 716 -9.22 -35.00 1.70
C ASP A 716 -10.20 -34.32 2.68
N ILE A 717 -10.99 -33.36 2.16
CA ILE A 717 -12.07 -32.73 2.95
C ILE A 717 -13.12 -33.78 3.34
N GLU A 718 -13.57 -34.63 2.43
CA GLU A 718 -14.55 -35.68 2.70
C GLU A 718 -14.02 -36.66 3.75
N LYS A 719 -12.76 -37.08 3.63
CA LYS A 719 -12.10 -37.93 4.61
C LYS A 719 -12.08 -37.28 6.01
N LYS A 720 -11.63 -36.03 6.12
CA LYS A 720 -11.64 -35.27 7.37
C LYS A 720 -13.04 -35.12 7.95
N TYR A 721 -14.04 -34.88 7.09
CA TYR A 721 -15.44 -34.78 7.49
C TYR A 721 -15.93 -36.09 8.08
N HIS A 722 -15.63 -37.25 7.46
CA HIS A 722 -15.96 -38.57 8.00
C HIS A 722 -15.21 -38.87 9.32
N GLU A 723 -13.96 -38.45 9.45
CA GLU A 723 -13.23 -38.59 10.70
C GLU A 723 -13.87 -37.78 11.84
N ILE A 724 -14.30 -36.53 11.57
CA ILE A 724 -15.04 -35.72 12.57
C ILE A 724 -16.35 -36.40 12.95
N CYS A 725 -17.11 -36.91 11.98
CA CYS A 725 -18.32 -37.65 12.24
C CYS A 725 -18.06 -38.88 13.16
N LYS A 726 -16.97 -39.58 12.89
CA LYS A 726 -16.56 -40.75 13.68
C LYS A 726 -16.15 -40.37 15.11
N LEU A 727 -15.39 -39.30 15.28
CA LEU A 727 -15.03 -38.77 16.60
C LEU A 727 -16.27 -38.34 17.42
N ALA A 728 -17.18 -37.66 16.77
CA ALA A 728 -18.46 -37.25 17.38
C ALA A 728 -19.47 -38.40 17.57
N LYS A 729 -19.16 -39.58 17.10
CA LYS A 729 -20.07 -40.75 17.09
C LYS A 729 -21.43 -40.42 16.43
N SER A 730 -21.36 -39.82 15.22
CA SER A 730 -22.50 -39.36 14.45
C SER A 730 -22.38 -39.79 12.98
N THR A 731 -23.47 -39.67 12.24
CA THR A 731 -23.49 -39.75 10.77
C THR A 731 -23.32 -38.38 10.14
N PRO A 732 -22.88 -38.29 8.87
CA PRO A 732 -22.76 -37.01 8.14
C PRO A 732 -24.02 -36.12 8.25
N ASP A 733 -25.21 -36.70 8.08
CA ASP A 733 -26.48 -35.97 8.12
C ASP A 733 -26.88 -35.45 9.51
N ASN A 734 -26.25 -35.95 10.57
CA ASN A 734 -26.61 -35.62 11.95
C ASN A 734 -25.49 -34.91 12.71
N ILE A 735 -24.35 -34.66 12.09
CA ILE A 735 -23.17 -34.13 12.80
C ILE A 735 -23.43 -32.77 13.44
N GLU A 736 -24.12 -31.88 12.77
CA GLU A 736 -24.47 -30.54 13.29
C GLU A 736 -25.32 -30.64 14.55
N LYS A 737 -26.39 -31.48 14.48
CA LYS A 737 -27.28 -31.71 15.63
C LYS A 737 -26.50 -32.32 16.81
N LYS A 738 -25.57 -33.22 16.52
CA LYS A 738 -24.73 -33.84 17.55
C LYS A 738 -23.79 -32.83 18.19
N ILE A 739 -23.13 -31.97 17.43
CA ILE A 739 -22.26 -30.92 17.97
C ILE A 739 -23.04 -29.93 18.84
N VAL A 740 -24.22 -29.48 18.38
CA VAL A 740 -25.11 -28.60 19.18
C VAL A 740 -25.56 -29.30 20.47
N SER A 741 -25.91 -30.59 20.40
CA SER A 741 -26.27 -31.39 21.58
C SER A 741 -25.11 -31.48 22.57
N MET A 742 -23.89 -31.75 22.10
CA MET A 742 -22.69 -31.81 22.95
C MET A 742 -22.38 -30.44 23.59
N GLN A 743 -22.50 -29.34 22.85
CA GLN A 743 -22.32 -28.00 23.39
C GLN A 743 -23.35 -27.67 24.47
N THR A 744 -24.59 -28.08 24.27
CA THR A 744 -25.70 -27.91 25.22
C THR A 744 -25.46 -28.74 26.49
N GLU A 745 -25.03 -29.99 26.33
CA GLU A 745 -24.68 -30.90 27.43
C GLU A 745 -23.52 -30.34 28.27
N ILE A 746 -22.44 -29.87 27.63
CA ILE A 746 -21.30 -29.19 28.29
C ILE A 746 -21.79 -27.99 29.10
N LYS A 747 -22.64 -27.13 28.49
CA LYS A 747 -23.20 -25.97 29.21
C LYS A 747 -24.03 -26.38 30.42
N ASN A 748 -24.87 -27.40 30.27
CA ASN A 748 -25.67 -27.91 31.37
C ASN A 748 -24.82 -28.51 32.49
N LEU A 749 -23.81 -29.34 32.13
CA LEU A 749 -22.87 -29.92 33.08
C LEU A 749 -22.09 -28.85 33.85
N ASN A 750 -21.62 -27.80 33.17
CA ASN A 750 -20.97 -26.70 33.84
C ASN A 750 -21.91 -25.98 34.82
N SER A 751 -23.17 -25.76 34.44
CA SER A 751 -24.16 -25.16 35.34
C SER A 751 -24.48 -26.08 36.57
N GLU A 752 -24.54 -27.39 36.35
CA GLU A 752 -24.72 -28.34 37.41
C GLU A 752 -23.51 -28.41 38.39
N ILE A 753 -22.29 -28.36 37.83
CA ILE A 753 -21.05 -28.25 38.63
C ILE A 753 -21.10 -27.00 39.52
N GLU A 754 -21.47 -25.84 38.93
CA GLU A 754 -21.58 -24.58 39.69
C GLU A 754 -22.68 -24.67 40.77
N ALA A 755 -23.82 -25.28 40.46
CA ALA A 755 -24.88 -25.50 41.43
C ALA A 755 -24.45 -26.43 42.58
N LEU A 756 -23.75 -27.54 42.25
CA LEU A 756 -23.23 -28.48 43.25
C LEU A 756 -22.16 -27.84 44.15
N LYS A 757 -21.28 -27.04 43.57
CA LYS A 757 -20.30 -26.26 44.34
C LYS A 757 -20.97 -25.27 45.29
N SER A 758 -21.97 -24.55 44.81
CA SER A 758 -22.74 -23.61 45.65
C SER A 758 -23.48 -24.32 46.76
N GLN A 759 -24.06 -25.50 46.51
CA GLN A 759 -24.75 -26.32 47.50
C GLN A 759 -23.76 -26.88 48.53
N ALA A 760 -22.58 -27.33 48.11
CA ALA A 760 -21.53 -27.80 49.03
C ALA A 760 -21.04 -26.66 49.95
N ALA A 761 -20.85 -25.44 49.37
CA ALA A 761 -20.49 -24.26 50.15
C ALA A 761 -21.59 -23.86 51.15
N SER A 762 -22.87 -23.94 50.75
CA SER A 762 -24.00 -23.63 51.61
C SER A 762 -24.14 -24.62 52.79
N ASN A 763 -23.90 -25.92 52.54
CA ASN A 763 -23.91 -26.95 53.59
C ASN A 763 -22.76 -26.75 54.57
N ALA A 764 -21.55 -26.42 54.07
CA ALA A 764 -20.40 -26.08 54.92
C ALA A 764 -20.67 -24.82 55.79
N MET A 765 -21.47 -23.89 55.30
CA MET A 765 -21.86 -22.66 56.00
C MET A 765 -22.78 -22.95 57.22
N GLY A 766 -23.65 -23.97 57.14
CA GLY A 766 -24.51 -24.38 58.27
C GLY A 766 -23.70 -24.83 59.46
N ASP A 767 -22.66 -25.64 59.24
CA ASP A 767 -21.77 -26.11 60.28
C ASP A 767 -20.89 -25.02 60.89
N VAL A 768 -20.50 -24.06 60.06
CA VAL A 768 -19.64 -22.92 60.45
C VAL A 768 -20.34 -22.00 61.47
N MET A 769 -21.63 -21.74 61.32
CA MET A 769 -22.39 -20.89 62.25
C MET A 769 -22.44 -21.43 63.70
N ASN A 770 -22.19 -22.75 63.91
CA ASN A 770 -22.11 -23.36 65.27
C ASN A 770 -20.82 -22.97 65.99
N ASN A 771 -19.84 -22.41 65.32
CA ASN A 771 -18.54 -22.00 65.89
C ASN A 771 -18.49 -20.55 66.40
N ILE A 772 -19.63 -19.88 66.55
CA ILE A 772 -19.68 -18.50 67.05
C ILE A 772 -19.32 -18.54 68.57
N ILE A 773 -18.33 -17.71 68.91
CA ILE A 773 -17.96 -17.43 70.27
C ILE A 773 -18.15 -15.97 70.62
N GLU A 774 -18.35 -15.62 71.88
CA GLU A 774 -18.43 -14.27 72.34
C GLU A 774 -17.09 -13.83 72.96
N VAL A 775 -16.57 -12.67 72.51
CA VAL A 775 -15.32 -12.09 72.95
C VAL A 775 -15.61 -10.66 73.43
N LYS A 776 -15.61 -10.48 74.76
CA LYS A 776 -15.96 -9.20 75.43
C LYS A 776 -17.24 -8.54 74.86
N GLY A 777 -18.28 -9.34 74.63
CA GLY A 777 -19.54 -8.82 74.03
C GLY A 777 -19.65 -8.75 72.54
N VAL A 778 -18.59 -9.08 71.81
CA VAL A 778 -18.55 -9.11 70.34
C VAL A 778 -18.57 -10.56 69.86
N LYS A 779 -19.45 -10.86 68.90
CA LYS A 779 -19.47 -12.17 68.28
C LYS A 779 -18.26 -12.34 67.33
N PHE A 780 -17.55 -13.44 67.53
CA PHE A 780 -16.38 -13.82 66.74
C PHE A 780 -16.64 -15.20 66.11
N LEU A 781 -16.52 -15.28 64.80
CA LEU A 781 -16.68 -16.52 64.06
C LEU A 781 -15.36 -16.86 63.40
N ALA A 782 -14.78 -17.98 63.66
CA ALA A 782 -13.59 -18.50 62.97
C ALA A 782 -13.89 -19.89 62.39
N ALA A 783 -13.55 -20.09 61.14
CA ALA A 783 -13.74 -21.38 60.48
C ALA A 783 -12.70 -21.62 59.39
N SER A 784 -12.30 -22.89 59.26
CA SER A 784 -11.42 -23.37 58.21
C SER A 784 -12.18 -24.22 57.21
N MET A 785 -11.84 -24.09 55.94
CA MET A 785 -12.42 -24.81 54.81
C MET A 785 -11.32 -25.43 53.96
N LYS A 786 -11.66 -26.38 53.11
CA LYS A 786 -10.71 -26.95 52.14
C LYS A 786 -11.11 -26.56 50.71
N ASP A 787 -10.11 -26.27 49.90
CA ASP A 787 -10.24 -26.09 48.46
C ASP A 787 -11.19 -24.94 48.03
N VAL A 788 -11.35 -23.91 48.87
CA VAL A 788 -12.13 -22.69 48.60
C VAL A 788 -11.17 -21.60 48.13
N ASP A 789 -11.44 -20.95 47.00
CA ASP A 789 -10.60 -19.86 46.50
C ASP A 789 -10.85 -18.53 47.23
N MET A 790 -9.97 -17.54 47.00
CA MET A 790 -10.05 -16.24 47.72
C MET A 790 -11.33 -15.44 47.39
N ASN A 791 -11.90 -15.60 46.21
CA ASN A 791 -13.14 -14.91 45.84
C ASN A 791 -14.35 -15.58 46.48
N GLU A 792 -14.35 -16.90 46.52
CA GLU A 792 -15.36 -17.67 47.20
C GLU A 792 -15.32 -17.40 48.72
N LEU A 793 -14.12 -17.37 49.34
CA LEU A 793 -13.96 -16.99 50.75
C LEU A 793 -14.49 -15.59 51.03
N ARG A 794 -14.30 -14.63 50.11
CA ARG A 794 -14.81 -13.28 50.27
C ARG A 794 -16.34 -13.25 50.28
N ASN A 795 -16.96 -13.92 49.30
CA ASN A 795 -18.41 -14.00 49.22
C ASN A 795 -18.98 -14.67 50.50
N LEU A 796 -18.38 -15.79 50.95
CA LEU A 796 -18.79 -16.49 52.17
C LEU A 796 -18.62 -15.63 53.43
N SER A 797 -17.52 -14.84 53.49
CA SER A 797 -17.29 -13.94 54.64
C SER A 797 -18.33 -12.82 54.71
N ASP A 798 -18.76 -12.29 53.57
CA ASP A 798 -19.79 -11.25 53.49
C ASP A 798 -21.17 -11.81 53.86
N GLU A 799 -21.52 -13.02 53.43
CA GLU A 799 -22.76 -13.68 53.81
C GLU A 799 -22.80 -14.01 55.33
N LEU A 800 -21.69 -14.55 55.87
CA LEU A 800 -21.58 -14.84 57.30
C LEU A 800 -21.62 -13.58 58.12
N LYS A 801 -21.02 -12.52 57.70
CA LYS A 801 -21.08 -11.18 58.33
C LYS A 801 -22.51 -10.64 58.37
N GLN A 802 -23.29 -10.78 57.30
CA GLN A 802 -24.70 -10.40 57.30
C GLN A 802 -25.56 -11.24 58.27
N LYS A 803 -25.34 -12.56 58.28
CA LYS A 803 -26.05 -13.46 59.21
C LYS A 803 -25.65 -13.23 60.66
N LEU A 804 -24.41 -12.84 60.90
CA LEU A 804 -23.91 -12.57 62.26
C LEU A 804 -24.53 -11.30 62.87
N GLY A 805 -24.90 -10.34 61.99
CA GLY A 805 -25.51 -9.07 62.37
C GLY A 805 -24.50 -8.05 62.91
N SER A 806 -23.83 -8.34 63.99
CA SER A 806 -22.70 -7.59 64.59
C SER A 806 -21.61 -8.56 64.97
N GLY A 807 -20.39 -8.43 64.46
CA GLY A 807 -19.28 -9.34 64.81
C GLY A 807 -18.11 -9.29 63.84
N VAL A 808 -17.12 -10.14 64.11
CA VAL A 808 -15.94 -10.36 63.30
C VAL A 808 -15.95 -11.77 62.75
N VAL A 809 -15.74 -11.95 61.44
CA VAL A 809 -15.62 -13.24 60.78
C VAL A 809 -14.19 -13.42 60.28
N VAL A 810 -13.60 -14.57 60.64
CA VAL A 810 -12.26 -15.00 60.21
C VAL A 810 -12.40 -16.33 59.48
N LEU A 811 -12.15 -16.35 58.18
CA LEU A 811 -12.17 -17.59 57.40
C LEU A 811 -10.78 -17.91 56.89
N ALA A 812 -10.47 -19.21 56.92
CA ALA A 812 -9.28 -19.75 56.30
C ALA A 812 -9.63 -20.83 55.30
N SER A 813 -8.92 -20.94 54.19
CA SER A 813 -8.98 -22.06 53.29
C SER A 813 -7.60 -22.63 53.04
N SER A 814 -7.47 -23.93 53.09
CA SER A 814 -6.27 -24.66 52.64
C SER A 814 -6.50 -25.27 51.29
N GLN A 815 -5.56 -25.04 50.37
CA GLN A 815 -5.53 -25.64 49.04
C GLN A 815 -4.26 -26.47 48.88
N GLY A 816 -4.41 -27.80 48.83
CA GLY A 816 -3.27 -28.70 48.84
C GLY A 816 -2.52 -28.65 50.18
N SER A 817 -1.20 -28.94 50.14
CA SER A 817 -0.34 -29.06 51.35
C SER A 817 0.38 -27.76 51.71
N ASP A 818 0.39 -26.72 50.87
CA ASP A 818 1.31 -25.60 50.97
C ASP A 818 0.68 -24.22 50.63
N LYS A 819 -0.64 -24.14 50.52
CA LYS A 819 -1.32 -22.86 50.28
C LYS A 819 -2.46 -22.63 51.24
N VAL A 820 -2.47 -21.45 51.84
CA VAL A 820 -3.53 -20.98 52.73
C VAL A 820 -4.03 -19.62 52.28
N ASN A 821 -5.34 -19.47 52.21
CA ASN A 821 -6.01 -18.18 52.06
C ASN A 821 -6.67 -17.83 53.40
N LEU A 822 -6.50 -16.59 53.84
CA LEU A 822 -7.08 -16.11 55.10
C LEU A 822 -7.82 -14.80 54.84
N ILE A 823 -9.02 -14.64 55.34
CA ILE A 823 -9.81 -13.43 55.26
C ILE A 823 -10.38 -13.05 56.61
N VAL A 824 -10.38 -11.77 56.91
CA VAL A 824 -11.02 -11.20 58.11
C VAL A 824 -11.98 -10.12 57.66
N THR A 825 -13.22 -10.20 58.15
CA THR A 825 -14.23 -9.15 57.92
C THR A 825 -14.85 -8.73 59.27
N ALA A 826 -15.14 -7.42 59.40
CA ALA A 826 -15.79 -6.83 60.56
C ALA A 826 -17.03 -6.04 60.12
N THR A 827 -18.06 -6.04 60.91
CA THR A 827 -19.26 -5.23 60.71
C THR A 827 -18.99 -3.73 60.94
N GLU A 828 -19.79 -2.86 60.27
CA GLU A 828 -19.54 -1.42 60.28
C GLU A 828 -19.65 -0.77 61.66
N ASP A 829 -20.53 -1.29 62.51
CA ASP A 829 -20.68 -0.84 63.92
C ASP A 829 -19.40 -1.08 64.72
N LEU A 830 -18.76 -2.25 64.54
CA LEU A 830 -17.50 -2.56 65.22
C LEU A 830 -16.32 -1.79 64.64
N VAL A 831 -16.32 -1.55 63.35
CA VAL A 831 -15.29 -0.67 62.73
C VAL A 831 -15.38 0.76 63.30
N LYS A 832 -16.59 1.28 63.49
CA LYS A 832 -16.81 2.59 64.17
C LYS A 832 -16.38 2.56 65.63
N SER A 833 -16.43 1.42 66.32
CA SER A 833 -16.00 1.25 67.70
C SER A 833 -14.50 0.99 67.88
N GLY A 834 -13.71 0.95 66.76
CA GLY A 834 -12.25 0.83 66.83
C GLY A 834 -11.71 -0.52 66.34
N VAL A 835 -12.54 -1.47 65.94
CA VAL A 835 -12.09 -2.77 65.42
C VAL A 835 -11.56 -2.60 63.99
N HIS A 836 -10.39 -3.14 63.69
CA HIS A 836 -9.68 -2.97 62.43
C HIS A 836 -9.25 -4.36 61.87
N ALA A 837 -9.95 -4.88 60.87
CA ALA A 837 -9.67 -6.18 60.26
C ALA A 837 -8.23 -6.26 59.69
N GLY A 838 -7.68 -5.18 59.18
CA GLY A 838 -6.29 -5.12 58.70
C GLY A 838 -5.24 -5.33 59.81
N ASN A 839 -5.51 -4.92 61.05
CA ASN A 839 -4.63 -5.20 62.17
C ASN A 839 -4.74 -6.65 62.65
N ILE A 840 -5.96 -7.22 62.65
CA ILE A 840 -6.21 -8.62 62.93
C ILE A 840 -5.49 -9.54 61.97
N ILE A 841 -5.61 -9.25 60.67
CA ILE A 841 -4.97 -10.06 59.60
C ILE A 841 -3.43 -9.96 59.68
N LYS A 842 -2.87 -8.77 59.94
CA LYS A 842 -1.41 -8.59 60.10
C LYS A 842 -0.84 -9.40 61.26
N ALA A 843 -1.59 -9.56 62.34
CA ALA A 843 -1.18 -10.37 63.50
C ALA A 843 -1.30 -11.88 63.25
N ALA A 844 -2.33 -12.28 62.48
CA ALA A 844 -2.63 -13.69 62.19
C ALA A 844 -1.83 -14.28 60.98
N ALA A 845 -1.57 -13.49 59.96
CA ALA A 845 -0.94 -13.97 58.72
C ALA A 845 0.48 -14.57 58.88
N PRO A 846 1.36 -14.09 59.75
CA PRO A 846 2.67 -14.74 59.95
C PRO A 846 2.57 -16.20 60.46
N LEU A 847 1.53 -16.56 61.19
CA LEU A 847 1.33 -17.92 61.73
C LEU A 847 0.97 -18.95 60.65
N VAL A 848 0.38 -18.50 59.56
CA VAL A 848 0.14 -19.33 58.38
C VAL A 848 1.29 -19.20 57.34
N GLY A 849 2.43 -18.65 57.74
CA GLY A 849 3.61 -18.53 56.87
C GLY A 849 3.39 -17.55 55.71
N GLY A 850 2.68 -16.48 55.96
CA GLY A 850 2.34 -15.50 54.94
C GLY A 850 2.29 -14.05 55.41
N GLY A 851 1.77 -13.20 54.55
CA GLY A 851 1.56 -11.78 54.83
C GLY A 851 0.26 -11.29 54.24
N GLY A 852 -0.29 -10.24 54.81
CA GLY A 852 -1.55 -9.71 54.36
C GLY A 852 -1.84 -8.30 54.89
N GLY A 853 -2.97 -7.74 54.49
CA GLY A 853 -3.45 -6.45 54.92
C GLY A 853 -4.80 -6.12 54.33
N GLY A 854 -5.30 -4.97 54.64
CA GLY A 854 -6.58 -4.50 54.11
C GLY A 854 -7.14 -3.31 54.86
N ARG A 855 -8.40 -3.04 54.62
CA ARG A 855 -9.18 -1.96 55.21
C ARG A 855 -9.72 -2.36 56.57
N PRO A 856 -10.23 -1.38 57.35
CA PRO A 856 -10.83 -1.69 58.67
C PRO A 856 -11.96 -2.69 58.61
N ASN A 857 -12.77 -2.71 57.55
CA ASN A 857 -13.94 -3.59 57.39
C ASN A 857 -13.62 -4.95 56.72
N MET A 858 -12.48 -5.08 56.02
CA MET A 858 -12.08 -6.32 55.32
C MET A 858 -10.57 -6.34 55.07
N ALA A 859 -9.94 -7.45 55.35
CA ALA A 859 -8.53 -7.70 55.09
C ALA A 859 -8.29 -9.16 54.70
N GLN A 860 -7.25 -9.40 53.88
CA GLN A 860 -6.92 -10.74 53.39
C GLN A 860 -5.42 -11.00 53.45
N ALA A 861 -5.06 -12.28 53.55
CA ALA A 861 -3.69 -12.74 53.55
C ALA A 861 -3.56 -14.05 52.79
N GLY A 862 -2.40 -14.30 52.21
CA GLY A 862 -1.99 -15.60 51.67
C GLY A 862 -0.86 -16.18 52.51
N GLY A 863 -0.82 -17.49 52.70
CA GLY A 863 0.21 -18.20 53.45
C GLY A 863 0.59 -19.54 52.84
N LYS A 864 1.62 -20.17 53.43
CA LYS A 864 2.16 -21.46 52.94
C LYS A 864 2.11 -22.58 54.05
N ASN A 865 1.54 -22.28 55.19
CA ASN A 865 1.52 -23.20 56.28
C ASN A 865 0.07 -23.51 56.78
N PRO A 866 -0.61 -24.55 56.22
CA PRO A 866 -1.96 -24.95 56.68
C PRO A 866 -2.06 -25.34 58.16
N SER A 867 -1.01 -25.94 58.76
CA SER A 867 -1.02 -26.32 60.17
C SER A 867 -1.05 -25.14 61.14
N GLY A 868 -0.76 -23.92 60.63
CA GLY A 868 -0.82 -22.68 61.38
C GLY A 868 -2.21 -22.04 61.49
N ILE A 869 -3.24 -22.56 60.85
CA ILE A 869 -4.59 -21.97 60.77
C ILE A 869 -5.21 -21.79 62.17
N GLU A 870 -5.18 -22.80 63.00
CA GLU A 870 -5.71 -22.75 64.36
C GLU A 870 -4.98 -21.71 65.22
N SER A 871 -3.66 -21.63 65.10
CA SER A 871 -2.87 -20.59 65.75
C SER A 871 -3.20 -19.19 65.27
N ALA A 872 -3.48 -19.06 63.99
CA ALA A 872 -3.90 -17.78 63.35
C ALA A 872 -5.29 -17.36 63.87
N PHE A 873 -6.23 -18.28 64.01
CA PHE A 873 -7.54 -18.00 64.64
C PHE A 873 -7.41 -17.54 66.08
N ALA A 874 -6.59 -18.25 66.90
CA ALA A 874 -6.32 -17.86 68.25
C ALA A 874 -5.70 -16.44 68.35
N LYS A 875 -4.76 -16.15 67.44
CA LYS A 875 -4.12 -14.81 67.38
C LYS A 875 -5.08 -13.72 66.90
N ALA A 876 -5.95 -14.04 65.95
CA ALA A 876 -6.99 -13.13 65.49
C ALA A 876 -7.97 -12.78 66.65
N LYS A 877 -8.35 -13.74 67.45
CA LYS A 877 -9.17 -13.58 68.66
C LYS A 877 -8.45 -12.66 69.70
N GLU A 878 -7.19 -12.96 70.02
CA GLU A 878 -6.39 -12.18 70.98
C GLU A 878 -6.24 -10.73 70.50
N THR A 879 -6.03 -10.56 69.19
CA THR A 879 -5.91 -9.21 68.61
C THR A 879 -7.24 -8.46 68.66
N LEU A 880 -8.36 -9.15 68.45
CA LEU A 880 -9.68 -8.53 68.60
C LEU A 880 -9.89 -8.10 70.04
N GLU A 881 -9.50 -8.96 71.07
CA GLU A 881 -9.59 -8.61 72.48
C GLU A 881 -8.84 -7.35 72.91
N THR A 882 -7.78 -7.02 72.20
CA THR A 882 -7.01 -5.77 72.40
C THR A 882 -7.60 -4.54 71.72
N GLN A 883 -8.52 -4.73 70.79
CA GLN A 883 -9.17 -3.62 70.03
C GLN A 883 -10.54 -3.24 70.63
N ILE A 884 -11.11 -4.10 71.41
CA ILE A 884 -12.31 -3.89 72.21
C ILE A 884 -11.87 -3.62 73.63
#